data_ab5e00117616758acfd7d9be2d08676f
#
_entry.id   ab5e00117616758acfd7d9be2d08676f
#
_cell.length_a   1.000
_cell.length_b   1.000
_cell.length_c   1.000
_cell.angle_alpha   90.00
_cell.angle_beta   90.00
_cell.angle_gamma   90.00
#
_symmetry.space_group_name_H-M   'P 1'
#
loop_
_entity.id
_entity.type
_entity.pdbx_description
1 polymer ?
#
loop_
_entity_poly.entity_id
_entity_poly.type
_entity_poly.pdbx_seq_one_letter_code
_entity_poly.pdbx_strand_id
1 'polypeptide(L)'
;MSRVVASTGIADFDAVRLAVASADDIRKWSYGEVTKPETINYRTQKPERDGLFCERIFGPVKDINPHDSKLKGVRSREAAVDKNGELVTKSIVRRERMGHIELAAPVAHIWFMRGTPSAMSLLLGITVRNLERIAYFASYVILHVDEEKRDQLLADLEAETDAARAAIKIRYEKAAEEDNADIKQLAAEQSREIEDLNENYIRKKSQLESLVKAALMSETEYRDLEEEYEEIIEVGMGGSALKTLLDEINLPELINKLNEEVAGAKGQREKKLLKRLKVLESMHTAGIEPGALTLTVLPVIPPDLRPMVQLTGGRFATSDLNDLYRRVINRNNRLKKLLDLNAPEVIRRNEMRMLQEAVDALIDNNAARSGRAVSATGGRRRLKSLSDMLKGKQGRFRQNLLGKRVDYSGRSVIVVGPKLKIHQCGLPKQMALELFKPFVISWLIERDYAHNIRSATRLIESGDAAVWDALDAVIEGKYVLLNRAPSLHRLSIQAFQPKLVEGKAIQLHPLVCAGFNADFDGDQMAVHLPLSKEAQAEARDLMSATNNLLKPADGSPVLNISQDIVLGNYYLTYDKPSAQTENRKAFSSVYEAEMAYDNGKIELQTPIRVFTKGQIRNTTLGRVFFNEILPADFPYDDNVQTKKQLKKVLAKIFAKYGAEETAKTADRMKGQAFRFATAAAISTGKDDYISFDEIGEFVAEGDARAALISEQFDQGLVTDDERYSLTVGAWRAVDNRVTSFLKDKLNHMDTSISVMVNSGARGDISNVKLASAMIGIQVDASNREIELPIRSSFKHGLSSLEAFVATRGARKGLIDTALKTADSGYLTRRLVDVSQDVFTVEDEAGDDDGYTIYRSETEETMIDFGNRLAGRYTAKEVPGHIAADQLITREIADEINDDSDVSEVTIQSVLSTNNLRGIPRKSYGIDMSTGVLVDDAQPVGVIAAQSVGEPGTQLTLNTFHSS
;
A
#
# COMPACT_ATOMS: atom_id res chain seq x y z
N MET A 1 -45.82 -22.46 -11.13
CA MET A 1 -44.85 -21.34 -10.92
C MET A 1 -44.21 -21.54 -9.58
N SER A 2 -43.10 -22.29 -9.51
CA SER A 2 -42.30 -22.43 -8.30
C SER A 2 -41.47 -21.17 -8.17
N ARG A 3 -41.69 -20.42 -7.10
CA ARG A 3 -40.78 -19.34 -6.70
C ARG A 3 -39.38 -19.93 -6.52
N VAL A 4 -38.48 -19.60 -7.42
CA VAL A 4 -37.06 -19.68 -7.18
C VAL A 4 -36.83 -18.71 -6.02
N VAL A 5 -36.61 -19.22 -4.81
CA VAL A 5 -36.03 -18.44 -3.72
C VAL A 5 -34.64 -18.08 -4.22
N ALA A 6 -34.52 -16.87 -4.75
CA ALA A 6 -33.20 -16.28 -4.95
C ALA A 6 -32.51 -16.34 -3.59
N SER A 7 -31.35 -16.97 -3.54
CA SER A 7 -30.43 -16.80 -2.43
C SER A 7 -30.35 -15.29 -2.19
N THR A 8 -30.85 -14.84 -1.05
CA THR A 8 -30.63 -13.46 -0.60
C THR A 8 -29.12 -13.26 -0.66
N GLY A 9 -28.70 -12.54 -1.67
CA GLY A 9 -27.29 -12.30 -1.91
C GLY A 9 -26.73 -11.55 -0.71
N ILE A 10 -25.50 -11.83 -0.37
CA ILE A 10 -24.65 -11.13 0.60
C ILE A 10 -24.53 -9.62 0.28
N ALA A 11 -25.35 -9.10 -0.64
CA ALA A 11 -25.31 -7.73 -1.17
C ALA A 11 -26.13 -6.69 -0.38
N ASP A 12 -26.93 -7.11 0.61
CA ASP A 12 -27.83 -6.20 1.34
C ASP A 12 -27.37 -5.90 2.75
N PHE A 13 -26.08 -5.62 2.96
CA PHE A 13 -25.58 -5.16 4.27
C PHE A 13 -24.79 -3.86 4.12
N ASP A 14 -24.97 -2.94 5.06
CA ASP A 14 -24.27 -1.66 5.09
C ASP A 14 -22.89 -1.75 5.76
N ALA A 15 -22.70 -2.72 6.69
CA ALA A 15 -21.48 -2.85 7.45
C ALA A 15 -21.15 -4.30 7.81
N VAL A 16 -19.87 -4.59 8.02
CA VAL A 16 -19.35 -5.88 8.51
C VAL A 16 -18.74 -5.68 9.88
N ARG A 17 -19.19 -6.46 10.87
CA ARG A 17 -18.62 -6.48 12.22
C ARG A 17 -17.80 -7.75 12.43
N LEU A 18 -16.59 -7.59 12.97
CA LEU A 18 -15.77 -8.70 13.45
C LEU A 18 -16.03 -8.92 14.93
N ALA A 19 -16.31 -10.17 15.32
CA ALA A 19 -16.51 -10.58 16.70
C ALA A 19 -15.80 -11.90 16.97
N VAL A 20 -15.50 -12.18 18.24
CA VAL A 20 -15.03 -13.52 18.67
C VAL A 20 -16.23 -14.44 18.78
N ALA A 21 -16.17 -15.59 18.11
CA ALA A 21 -17.24 -16.58 18.14
C ALA A 21 -17.18 -17.41 19.42
N SER A 22 -18.32 -17.61 20.05
CA SER A 22 -18.48 -18.57 21.14
C SER A 22 -18.53 -20.02 20.62
N ALA A 23 -18.36 -21.01 21.51
CA ALA A 23 -18.50 -22.41 21.14
C ALA A 23 -19.91 -22.73 20.60
N ASP A 24 -20.93 -22.06 21.14
CA ASP A 24 -22.32 -22.23 20.71
C ASP A 24 -22.58 -21.60 19.35
N ASP A 25 -21.96 -20.49 19.03
CA ASP A 25 -22.03 -19.91 17.68
C ASP A 25 -21.43 -20.83 16.64
N ILE A 26 -20.28 -21.45 16.93
CA ILE A 26 -19.64 -22.44 16.04
C ILE A 26 -20.55 -23.65 15.82
N ARG A 27 -21.20 -24.16 16.88
CA ARG A 27 -22.18 -25.25 16.76
C ARG A 27 -23.40 -24.85 15.93
N LYS A 28 -23.90 -23.60 16.09
CA LYS A 28 -25.01 -23.06 15.28
C LYS A 28 -24.68 -22.97 13.80
N TRP A 29 -23.45 -22.60 13.45
CA TRP A 29 -23.01 -22.51 12.05
C TRP A 29 -22.76 -23.90 11.42
N SER A 30 -22.39 -24.88 12.23
CA SER A 30 -22.03 -26.20 11.78
C SER A 30 -23.25 -27.06 11.39
N TYR A 31 -23.04 -27.89 10.39
CA TYR A 31 -23.99 -28.90 9.94
C TYR A 31 -23.64 -30.33 10.41
N GLY A 32 -22.59 -30.49 11.22
CA GLY A 32 -22.20 -31.76 11.83
C GLY A 32 -20.76 -31.81 12.31
N GLU A 33 -20.48 -32.79 13.18
CA GLU A 33 -19.14 -33.02 13.72
C GLU A 33 -18.31 -33.86 12.74
N VAL A 34 -17.05 -33.42 12.51
CA VAL A 34 -16.06 -34.16 11.72
C VAL A 34 -15.23 -35.00 12.68
N THR A 35 -15.45 -36.33 12.68
CA THR A 35 -14.79 -37.26 13.60
C THR A 35 -13.62 -38.00 12.97
N LYS A 36 -13.61 -38.18 11.64
CA LYS A 36 -12.60 -38.96 10.94
C LYS A 36 -11.59 -38.07 10.19
N PRO A 37 -10.31 -38.43 10.22
CA PRO A 37 -9.25 -37.72 9.54
C PRO A 37 -9.21 -38.00 8.03
N GLU A 38 -9.93 -39.00 7.53
CA GLU A 38 -9.96 -39.42 6.15
C GLU A 38 -10.67 -38.35 5.29
N THR A 39 -10.18 -38.18 4.07
CA THR A 39 -10.71 -37.21 3.10
C THR A 39 -11.60 -37.89 2.08
N ILE A 40 -11.02 -38.67 1.21
CA ILE A 40 -11.67 -39.45 0.16
C ILE A 40 -11.17 -40.90 0.17
N ASN A 41 -11.99 -41.78 -0.27
CA ASN A 41 -11.59 -43.17 -0.55
C ASN A 41 -10.89 -43.19 -1.92
N TYR A 42 -9.60 -43.47 -1.94
CA TYR A 42 -8.78 -43.46 -3.16
C TYR A 42 -9.24 -44.45 -4.24
N ARG A 43 -9.84 -45.58 -3.81
CA ARG A 43 -10.34 -46.62 -4.73
C ARG A 43 -11.68 -46.26 -5.37
N THR A 44 -12.59 -45.68 -4.58
CA THR A 44 -13.93 -45.33 -5.05
C THR A 44 -14.07 -43.88 -5.46
N GLN A 45 -13.08 -43.05 -5.13
CA GLN A 45 -13.05 -41.57 -5.33
C GLN A 45 -14.24 -40.84 -4.68
N LYS A 46 -14.89 -41.47 -3.71
CA LYS A 46 -15.99 -40.87 -2.95
C LYS A 46 -15.50 -40.27 -1.63
N PRO A 47 -16.13 -39.20 -1.14
CA PRO A 47 -15.87 -38.68 0.20
C PRO A 47 -16.19 -39.73 1.27
N GLU A 48 -15.30 -39.84 2.27
CA GLU A 48 -15.54 -40.71 3.43
C GLU A 48 -16.60 -40.11 4.36
N ARG A 49 -17.40 -40.97 4.94
CA ARG A 49 -18.44 -40.59 5.90
C ARG A 49 -17.82 -40.04 7.19
N ASP A 50 -18.36 -38.94 7.68
CA ASP A 50 -17.92 -38.20 8.87
C ASP A 50 -16.45 -37.70 8.77
N GLY A 51 -15.89 -37.69 7.55
CA GLY A 51 -14.58 -37.15 7.24
C GLY A 51 -14.62 -35.68 6.77
N LEU A 52 -13.46 -35.17 6.41
CA LEU A 52 -13.27 -33.76 6.02
C LEU A 52 -14.03 -33.33 4.76
N PHE A 53 -14.48 -34.27 3.93
CA PHE A 53 -15.24 -34.03 2.70
C PHE A 53 -16.64 -34.67 2.70
N CYS A 54 -17.14 -35.09 3.87
CA CYS A 54 -18.40 -35.81 4.02
C CYS A 54 -19.58 -35.12 3.32
N GLU A 55 -20.32 -35.85 2.48
CA GLU A 55 -21.49 -35.32 1.77
C GLU A 55 -22.65 -35.01 2.72
N ARG A 56 -22.80 -35.72 3.81
CA ARG A 56 -23.84 -35.49 4.82
C ARG A 56 -23.66 -34.13 5.52
N ILE A 57 -22.41 -33.77 5.84
CA ILE A 57 -22.11 -32.53 6.57
C ILE A 57 -22.07 -31.35 5.62
N PHE A 58 -21.32 -31.47 4.52
CA PHE A 58 -21.00 -30.34 3.65
C PHE A 58 -21.85 -30.26 2.37
N GLY A 59 -22.64 -31.25 2.05
CA GLY A 59 -23.47 -31.31 0.86
C GLY A 59 -22.93 -32.20 -0.27
N PRO A 60 -23.72 -32.42 -1.32
CA PRO A 60 -23.39 -33.31 -2.42
C PRO A 60 -22.24 -32.77 -3.28
N VAL A 61 -21.41 -33.66 -3.84
CA VAL A 61 -20.30 -33.30 -4.74
C VAL A 61 -20.79 -32.85 -6.12
N LYS A 62 -21.90 -33.40 -6.57
CA LYS A 62 -22.56 -33.07 -7.87
C LYS A 62 -24.02 -32.72 -7.61
N ASP A 63 -24.56 -31.85 -8.46
CA ASP A 63 -25.97 -31.53 -8.39
C ASP A 63 -26.81 -32.78 -8.56
N ILE A 64 -27.83 -32.91 -7.72
CA ILE A 64 -28.73 -34.06 -7.68
C ILE A 64 -30.08 -33.65 -8.29
N ASN A 65 -30.56 -34.36 -9.26
CA ASN A 65 -31.92 -34.19 -9.78
C ASN A 65 -32.92 -34.85 -8.81
N PRO A 66 -33.90 -34.12 -8.25
CA PRO A 66 -34.88 -34.68 -7.31
C PRO A 66 -35.70 -35.87 -7.87
N HIS A 67 -35.78 -35.96 -9.19
CA HIS A 67 -36.56 -36.99 -9.89
C HIS A 67 -35.76 -38.27 -10.24
N ASP A 68 -34.48 -38.33 -9.88
CA ASP A 68 -33.66 -39.49 -10.16
C ASP A 68 -34.08 -40.68 -9.29
N SER A 69 -34.53 -41.79 -9.93
CA SER A 69 -35.00 -43.02 -9.27
C SER A 69 -33.91 -43.67 -8.40
N LYS A 70 -32.67 -43.29 -8.58
CA LYS A 70 -31.50 -43.78 -7.77
C LYS A 70 -31.45 -43.18 -6.34
N LEU A 71 -32.31 -42.25 -6.01
CA LEU A 71 -32.46 -41.66 -4.67
C LEU A 71 -33.37 -42.48 -3.75
N LYS A 72 -34.06 -43.52 -4.27
CA LYS A 72 -34.90 -44.43 -3.47
C LYS A 72 -34.02 -45.51 -2.84
N GLY A 73 -33.78 -45.45 -1.52
CA GLY A 73 -33.08 -46.50 -0.79
C GLY A 73 -31.94 -45.98 0.13
N VAL A 74 -30.90 -46.79 0.33
CA VAL A 74 -29.78 -46.56 1.26
C VAL A 74 -29.10 -45.18 1.04
N ARG A 75 -29.14 -44.61 -0.17
CA ARG A 75 -28.56 -43.30 -0.49
C ARG A 75 -29.35 -42.12 0.10
N SER A 76 -30.62 -42.25 0.42
CA SER A 76 -31.39 -41.16 1.06
C SER A 76 -30.96 -40.92 2.51
N ARG A 77 -30.40 -41.95 3.18
CA ARG A 77 -29.86 -41.84 4.56
C ARG A 77 -28.46 -41.18 4.60
N GLU A 78 -27.79 -41.07 3.46
CA GLU A 78 -26.46 -40.45 3.34
C GLU A 78 -26.55 -39.05 2.72
N ALA A 79 -27.72 -38.61 2.30
CA ALA A 79 -27.92 -37.33 1.65
C ALA A 79 -27.90 -36.19 2.67
N ALA A 80 -27.33 -35.05 2.26
CA ALA A 80 -27.33 -33.83 3.08
C ALA A 80 -28.74 -33.28 3.20
N VAL A 81 -29.14 -32.99 4.42
CA VAL A 81 -30.45 -32.41 4.77
C VAL A 81 -30.21 -31.00 5.29
N ASP A 82 -31.08 -30.07 5.01
CA ASP A 82 -31.04 -28.72 5.58
C ASP A 82 -31.59 -28.71 7.01
N LYS A 83 -31.44 -27.60 7.73
CA LYS A 83 -31.98 -27.42 9.11
C LYS A 83 -33.49 -27.63 9.19
N ASN A 84 -34.21 -27.47 8.09
CA ASN A 84 -35.63 -27.71 7.94
C ASN A 84 -36.00 -29.17 7.55
N GLY A 85 -35.02 -30.08 7.42
CA GLY A 85 -35.26 -31.47 7.03
C GLY A 85 -35.39 -31.70 5.51
N GLU A 86 -35.18 -30.67 4.68
CA GLU A 86 -35.26 -30.77 3.21
C GLU A 86 -33.95 -31.29 2.60
N LEU A 87 -34.08 -32.08 1.54
CA LEU A 87 -32.93 -32.63 0.82
C LEU A 87 -32.17 -31.55 0.05
N VAL A 88 -30.87 -31.42 0.30
CA VAL A 88 -30.01 -30.51 -0.43
C VAL A 88 -29.59 -31.09 -1.78
N THR A 89 -29.98 -30.42 -2.85
CA THR A 89 -29.79 -30.90 -4.23
C THR A 89 -28.61 -30.26 -4.97
N LYS A 90 -28.20 -29.05 -4.56
CA LYS A 90 -27.16 -28.26 -5.24
C LYS A 90 -25.80 -28.44 -4.58
N SER A 91 -24.77 -28.61 -5.38
CA SER A 91 -23.36 -28.75 -4.91
C SER A 91 -22.77 -27.41 -4.42
N ILE A 92 -23.34 -26.26 -4.78
CA ILE A 92 -22.84 -24.94 -4.37
C ILE A 92 -22.79 -24.76 -2.85
N VAL A 93 -23.64 -25.49 -2.12
CA VAL A 93 -23.64 -25.47 -0.63
C VAL A 93 -22.33 -25.96 0.00
N ARG A 94 -21.49 -26.70 -0.73
CA ARG A 94 -20.15 -27.10 -0.29
C ARG A 94 -19.19 -25.92 -0.12
N ARG A 95 -19.54 -24.77 -0.65
CA ARG A 95 -18.80 -23.51 -0.46
C ARG A 95 -19.25 -22.75 0.78
N GLU A 96 -20.42 -23.02 1.30
CA GLU A 96 -21.08 -22.27 2.37
C GLU A 96 -21.13 -23.05 3.68
N ARG A 97 -21.36 -24.37 3.64
CA ARG A 97 -21.56 -25.21 4.82
C ARG A 97 -20.27 -25.45 5.60
N MET A 98 -20.31 -25.15 6.89
CA MET A 98 -19.24 -25.41 7.86
C MET A 98 -19.52 -26.69 8.64
N GLY A 99 -18.47 -27.35 9.08
CA GLY A 99 -18.49 -28.38 10.10
C GLY A 99 -17.79 -27.92 11.38
N HIS A 100 -17.71 -28.80 12.36
CA HIS A 100 -16.96 -28.55 13.59
C HIS A 100 -16.23 -29.80 14.09
N ILE A 101 -15.27 -29.62 14.98
CA ILE A 101 -14.56 -30.65 15.71
C ILE A 101 -14.70 -30.35 17.19
N GLU A 102 -15.30 -31.28 17.97
CA GLU A 102 -15.34 -31.19 19.42
C GLU A 102 -13.97 -31.61 19.99
N LEU A 103 -13.30 -30.68 20.63
CA LEU A 103 -11.99 -30.91 21.22
C LEU A 103 -12.14 -31.65 22.55
N ALA A 104 -11.32 -32.66 22.76
CA ALA A 104 -11.31 -33.47 24.01
C ALA A 104 -10.79 -32.68 25.22
N ALA A 105 -10.05 -31.62 24.99
CA ALA A 105 -9.59 -30.68 26.01
C ALA A 105 -9.60 -29.25 25.45
N PRO A 106 -9.92 -28.23 26.28
CA PRO A 106 -9.82 -26.81 25.87
C PRO A 106 -8.41 -26.46 25.43
N VAL A 107 -8.32 -25.63 24.40
CA VAL A 107 -7.07 -25.17 23.79
C VAL A 107 -7.03 -23.65 23.78
N ALA A 108 -5.94 -23.05 24.20
CA ALA A 108 -5.75 -21.60 24.14
C ALA A 108 -5.60 -21.13 22.69
N HIS A 109 -6.31 -20.05 22.31
CA HIS A 109 -6.21 -19.51 20.96
C HIS A 109 -4.91 -18.73 20.79
N ILE A 110 -4.06 -19.15 19.85
CA ILE A 110 -2.70 -18.61 19.68
C ILE A 110 -2.69 -17.12 19.34
N TRP A 111 -3.67 -16.57 18.63
CA TRP A 111 -3.73 -15.13 18.34
C TRP A 111 -3.88 -14.28 19.59
N PHE A 112 -4.70 -14.73 20.54
CA PHE A 112 -4.93 -14.01 21.81
C PHE A 112 -3.86 -14.29 22.84
N MET A 113 -3.13 -15.39 22.69
CA MET A 113 -2.02 -15.76 23.56
C MET A 113 -0.71 -15.04 23.14
N ARG A 114 -0.37 -15.06 21.85
CA ARG A 114 0.90 -14.53 21.30
C ARG A 114 0.77 -13.23 20.52
N GLY A 115 -0.42 -12.72 20.29
CA GLY A 115 -0.64 -11.42 19.64
C GLY A 115 0.06 -10.29 20.39
N THR A 116 0.37 -9.21 19.69
CA THR A 116 0.97 -8.02 20.32
C THR A 116 0.01 -6.84 20.19
N PRO A 117 -0.66 -6.40 21.27
CA PRO A 117 -0.63 -6.93 22.64
C PRO A 117 -1.39 -8.25 22.83
N SER A 118 -0.95 -9.11 23.75
CA SER A 118 -1.65 -10.36 24.07
C SER A 118 -2.89 -10.08 24.95
N ALA A 119 -4.07 -10.38 24.44
CA ALA A 119 -5.32 -10.16 25.18
C ALA A 119 -5.40 -11.00 26.45
N MET A 120 -5.01 -12.29 26.38
CA MET A 120 -4.99 -13.17 27.56
C MET A 120 -4.03 -12.69 28.64
N SER A 121 -2.83 -12.21 28.23
CA SER A 121 -1.83 -11.66 29.14
C SER A 121 -2.36 -10.42 29.87
N LEU A 122 -3.06 -9.56 29.17
CA LEU A 122 -3.64 -8.33 29.75
C LEU A 122 -4.84 -8.63 30.66
N LEU A 123 -5.65 -9.64 30.32
CA LEU A 123 -6.78 -10.08 31.16
C LEU A 123 -6.28 -10.67 32.51
N LEU A 124 -5.41 -11.66 32.43
CA LEU A 124 -4.92 -12.40 33.60
C LEU A 124 -3.83 -11.65 34.41
N GLY A 125 -3.22 -10.61 33.83
CA GLY A 125 -2.08 -9.94 34.46
C GLY A 125 -0.77 -10.74 34.44
N ILE A 126 -0.70 -11.84 33.66
CA ILE A 126 0.43 -12.74 33.56
C ILE A 126 1.27 -12.38 32.35
N THR A 127 2.59 -12.50 32.42
CA THR A 127 3.46 -12.27 31.25
C THR A 127 3.22 -13.32 30.17
N VAL A 128 3.40 -12.93 28.89
CA VAL A 128 3.23 -13.86 27.74
C VAL A 128 4.09 -15.10 27.89
N ARG A 129 5.32 -14.97 28.37
CA ARG A 129 6.22 -16.11 28.62
C ARG A 129 5.66 -17.09 29.64
N ASN A 130 5.07 -16.60 30.71
CA ASN A 130 4.46 -17.42 31.73
C ASN A 130 3.16 -18.07 31.24
N LEU A 131 2.35 -17.32 30.48
CA LEU A 131 1.16 -17.85 29.83
C LEU A 131 1.48 -19.01 28.89
N GLU A 132 2.57 -18.90 28.12
CA GLU A 132 3.05 -20.01 27.28
C GLU A 132 3.47 -21.25 28.11
N ARG A 133 4.13 -21.04 29.24
CA ARG A 133 4.51 -22.16 30.13
C ARG A 133 3.30 -22.92 30.63
N ILE A 134 2.20 -22.23 30.94
CA ILE A 134 0.94 -22.85 31.34
C ILE A 134 0.32 -23.60 30.14
N ALA A 135 0.11 -22.90 29.02
CA ALA A 135 -0.59 -23.44 27.86
C ALA A 135 0.07 -24.71 27.27
N TYR A 136 1.41 -24.77 27.33
CA TYR A 136 2.18 -25.91 26.82
C TYR A 136 2.61 -26.91 27.92
N PHE A 137 1.92 -26.93 29.05
CA PHE A 137 2.13 -27.90 30.12
C PHE A 137 3.56 -27.94 30.70
N ALA A 138 4.22 -26.77 30.79
CA ALA A 138 5.56 -26.64 31.36
C ALA A 138 5.56 -26.14 32.82
N SER A 139 4.43 -25.64 33.33
CA SER A 139 4.28 -25.15 34.69
C SER A 139 2.83 -25.27 35.12
N TYR A 140 2.61 -25.48 36.40
CA TYR A 140 1.30 -25.38 37.02
C TYR A 140 0.90 -23.93 37.27
N VAL A 141 -0.38 -23.68 37.36
CA VAL A 141 -0.98 -22.41 37.77
C VAL A 141 -1.98 -22.64 38.88
N ILE A 142 -2.01 -21.80 39.86
CA ILE A 142 -2.98 -21.86 40.97
C ILE A 142 -4.31 -21.33 40.44
N LEU A 143 -5.36 -22.15 40.48
CA LEU A 143 -6.72 -21.80 40.07
C LEU A 143 -7.46 -21.13 41.22
N HIS A 144 -7.48 -21.74 42.35
CA HIS A 144 -8.15 -21.28 43.56
C HIS A 144 -7.27 -21.47 44.80
N VAL A 145 -7.38 -20.51 45.72
CA VAL A 145 -6.72 -20.56 47.05
C VAL A 145 -7.80 -20.24 48.08
N ASP A 146 -7.90 -21.10 49.06
CA ASP A 146 -8.74 -20.86 50.25
C ASP A 146 -8.00 -19.89 51.17
N GLU A 147 -8.33 -18.60 51.03
CA GLU A 147 -7.66 -17.50 51.77
C GLU A 147 -7.88 -17.63 53.27
N GLU A 148 -9.05 -18.10 53.71
CA GLU A 148 -9.34 -18.25 55.16
C GLU A 148 -8.48 -19.36 55.78
N LYS A 149 -8.34 -20.51 55.13
CA LYS A 149 -7.47 -21.59 55.60
C LYS A 149 -5.97 -21.22 55.49
N ARG A 150 -5.57 -20.51 54.43
CA ARG A 150 -4.20 -20.03 54.31
C ARG A 150 -3.82 -19.09 55.43
N ASP A 151 -4.69 -18.12 55.77
CA ASP A 151 -4.44 -17.17 56.82
C ASP A 151 -4.49 -17.83 58.22
N GLN A 152 -5.34 -18.84 58.43
CA GLN A 152 -5.30 -19.70 59.63
C GLN A 152 -3.97 -20.43 59.76
N LEU A 153 -3.47 -21.06 58.71
CA LEU A 153 -2.17 -21.73 58.75
C LEU A 153 -0.97 -20.77 58.96
N LEU A 154 -1.06 -19.56 58.47
CA LEU A 154 -0.07 -18.55 58.74
C LEU A 154 -0.04 -18.16 60.24
N ALA A 155 -1.21 -18.04 60.83
CA ALA A 155 -1.36 -17.78 62.27
C ALA A 155 -0.89 -18.98 63.12
N ASP A 156 -1.23 -20.22 62.75
CA ASP A 156 -0.78 -21.43 63.40
C ASP A 156 0.73 -21.60 63.32
N LEU A 157 1.34 -21.31 62.15
CA LEU A 157 2.79 -21.37 61.93
C LEU A 157 3.53 -20.29 62.79
N GLU A 158 2.93 -19.11 62.96
CA GLU A 158 3.47 -18.08 63.92
C GLU A 158 3.40 -18.61 65.37
N ALA A 159 2.27 -19.16 65.79
CA ALA A 159 2.07 -19.69 67.13
C ALA A 159 3.01 -20.88 67.41
N GLU A 160 3.17 -21.81 66.47
CA GLU A 160 4.11 -22.92 66.58
C GLU A 160 5.58 -22.48 66.69
N THR A 161 5.96 -21.53 65.87
CA THR A 161 7.35 -21.02 65.89
C THR A 161 7.65 -20.25 67.17
N ASP A 162 6.69 -19.48 67.69
CA ASP A 162 6.87 -18.80 68.97
C ASP A 162 6.89 -19.76 70.15
N ALA A 163 6.07 -20.83 70.15
CA ALA A 163 6.10 -21.90 71.09
C ALA A 163 7.44 -22.69 71.07
N ALA A 164 7.95 -23.01 69.87
CA ALA A 164 9.24 -23.62 69.64
C ALA A 164 10.41 -22.76 70.13
N ARG A 165 10.35 -21.43 69.81
CA ARG A 165 11.36 -20.45 70.36
C ARG A 165 11.35 -20.43 71.87
N ALA A 166 10.17 -20.42 72.52
CA ALA A 166 10.06 -20.42 73.96
C ALA A 166 10.58 -21.78 74.58
N ALA A 167 10.26 -22.91 73.91
CA ALA A 167 10.77 -24.22 74.34
C ALA A 167 12.29 -24.34 74.22
N ILE A 168 12.88 -23.82 73.15
CA ILE A 168 14.37 -23.73 72.98
C ILE A 168 14.96 -22.92 74.10
N LYS A 169 14.43 -21.72 74.38
CA LYS A 169 14.92 -20.87 75.50
C LYS A 169 14.86 -21.58 76.81
N ILE A 170 13.75 -22.19 77.19
CA ILE A 170 13.59 -22.93 78.44
C ILE A 170 14.52 -24.17 78.51
N ARG A 171 14.76 -24.87 77.37
CA ARG A 171 15.68 -26.02 77.34
C ARG A 171 17.13 -25.60 77.56
N TYR A 172 17.56 -24.52 77.03
CA TYR A 172 18.92 -24.00 77.17
C TYR A 172 19.09 -23.26 78.52
N GLU A 173 18.08 -22.65 79.07
CA GLU A 173 18.08 -22.09 80.41
C GLU A 173 18.28 -23.20 81.47
N LYS A 174 17.58 -24.32 81.34
CA LYS A 174 17.75 -25.54 82.15
C LYS A 174 19.15 -26.15 82.00
N ALA A 175 19.67 -26.23 80.81
CA ALA A 175 21.00 -26.75 80.55
C ALA A 175 22.12 -25.84 81.06
N ALA A 176 21.88 -24.55 81.23
CA ALA A 176 22.85 -23.62 81.81
C ALA A 176 22.85 -23.61 83.37
N GLU A 177 21.84 -24.20 84.04
CA GLU A 177 21.79 -24.41 85.48
C GLU A 177 22.55 -25.65 85.98
N GLU A 178 23.01 -26.58 85.03
CA GLU A 178 23.85 -27.72 85.41
C GLU A 178 25.27 -27.31 85.59
N ASP A 179 25.86 -27.71 86.81
CA ASP A 179 27.23 -27.40 87.23
C ASP A 179 28.24 -28.04 86.22
N ASN A 180 28.86 -27.27 85.36
CA ASN A 180 29.94 -27.56 84.39
C ASN A 180 29.61 -27.24 82.89
N ALA A 181 28.61 -26.48 82.64
CA ALA A 181 28.28 -26.10 81.28
C ALA A 181 29.13 -24.96 80.76
N ASP A 182 29.72 -25.10 79.55
CA ASP A 182 30.37 -23.99 78.86
C ASP A 182 29.32 -23.09 78.24
N ILE A 183 28.96 -22.02 79.03
CA ILE A 183 27.89 -21.04 78.74
C ILE A 183 28.02 -20.42 77.41
N LYS A 184 29.27 -20.26 76.88
CA LYS A 184 29.55 -19.64 75.61
C LYS A 184 29.20 -20.59 74.41
N GLN A 185 29.44 -21.89 74.60
CA GLN A 185 29.10 -22.89 73.59
C GLN A 185 27.61 -23.12 73.53
N LEU A 186 26.96 -23.21 74.64
CA LEU A 186 25.49 -23.36 74.75
C LEU A 186 24.76 -22.15 74.20
N ALA A 187 25.24 -20.93 74.43
CA ALA A 187 24.67 -19.69 73.83
C ALA A 187 24.84 -19.61 72.30
N ALA A 188 25.99 -20.14 71.80
CA ALA A 188 26.24 -20.25 70.39
C ALA A 188 25.36 -21.30 69.69
N GLU A 189 25.13 -22.45 70.34
CA GLU A 189 24.23 -23.51 69.87
C GLU A 189 22.79 -23.08 69.92
N GLN A 190 22.33 -22.42 70.98
CA GLN A 190 21.01 -21.79 71.06
C GLN A 190 20.78 -20.77 69.94
N SER A 191 21.74 -19.94 69.72
CA SER A 191 21.62 -18.94 68.62
C SER A 191 21.51 -19.58 67.22
N ARG A 192 22.27 -20.65 66.99
CA ARG A 192 22.17 -21.42 65.72
C ARG A 192 20.81 -22.11 65.58
N GLU A 193 20.30 -22.79 66.65
CA GLU A 193 18.99 -23.49 66.60
C GLU A 193 17.86 -22.48 66.39
N ILE A 194 17.94 -21.29 66.97
CA ILE A 194 16.97 -20.22 66.73
C ILE A 194 17.10 -19.64 65.33
N GLU A 195 18.33 -19.54 64.80
CA GLU A 195 18.57 -19.05 63.44
C GLU A 195 18.01 -20.03 62.40
N ASP A 196 18.29 -21.34 62.59
CA ASP A 196 17.73 -22.42 61.72
C ASP A 196 16.19 -22.44 61.74
N LEU A 197 15.61 -22.29 62.95
CA LEU A 197 14.15 -22.20 63.13
C LEU A 197 13.56 -20.95 62.44
N ASN A 198 14.22 -19.81 62.54
CA ASN A 198 13.82 -18.60 61.89
C ASN A 198 13.93 -18.71 60.33
N GLU A 199 14.99 -19.33 59.83
CA GLU A 199 15.13 -19.58 58.39
C GLU A 199 14.01 -20.47 57.87
N ASN A 200 13.68 -21.56 58.61
CA ASN A 200 12.57 -22.43 58.25
C ASN A 200 11.22 -21.70 58.31
N TYR A 201 10.99 -20.87 59.32
CA TYR A 201 9.78 -20.05 59.39
C TYR A 201 9.65 -19.09 58.22
N ILE A 202 10.73 -18.32 57.92
CA ILE A 202 10.75 -17.39 56.81
C ILE A 202 10.50 -18.11 55.48
N ARG A 203 11.09 -19.31 55.32
CA ARG A 203 10.88 -20.13 54.12
C ARG A 203 9.43 -20.58 54.00
N LYS A 204 8.81 -21.18 55.04
CA LYS A 204 7.42 -21.61 55.02
C LYS A 204 6.43 -20.47 54.90
N LYS A 205 6.70 -19.33 55.57
CA LYS A 205 5.91 -18.11 55.45
C LYS A 205 5.95 -17.56 54.01
N SER A 206 7.13 -17.43 53.43
CA SER A 206 7.32 -16.99 52.04
C SER A 206 6.64 -17.93 51.03
N GLN A 207 6.64 -19.25 51.30
CA GLN A 207 5.93 -20.24 50.48
C GLN A 207 4.40 -20.03 50.57
N LEU A 208 3.83 -19.89 51.73
CA LEU A 208 2.40 -19.64 51.93
C LEU A 208 1.95 -18.29 51.38
N GLU A 209 2.74 -17.22 51.54
CA GLU A 209 2.45 -15.91 50.96
C GLU A 209 2.56 -15.87 49.43
N SER A 210 3.34 -16.77 48.85
CA SER A 210 3.45 -16.94 47.40
C SER A 210 2.26 -17.62 46.77
N LEU A 211 1.39 -18.28 47.58
CA LEU A 211 0.17 -18.94 47.13
C LEU A 211 -0.91 -17.90 46.82
N VAL A 212 -0.82 -17.32 45.66
CA VAL A 212 -1.79 -16.35 45.15
C VAL A 212 -2.42 -16.86 43.86
N LYS A 213 -3.70 -16.56 43.65
CA LYS A 213 -4.39 -16.90 42.42
C LYS A 213 -3.60 -16.45 41.19
N ALA A 214 -3.51 -17.31 40.16
CA ALA A 214 -2.77 -17.13 38.91
C ALA A 214 -1.22 -17.10 39.07
N ALA A 215 -0.66 -17.46 40.25
CA ALA A 215 0.76 -17.70 40.39
C ALA A 215 1.20 -19.01 39.69
N LEU A 216 2.45 -19.05 39.23
CA LEU A 216 3.02 -20.22 38.58
C LEU A 216 3.86 -20.99 39.57
N MET A 217 3.78 -22.34 39.43
CA MET A 217 4.59 -23.26 40.18
C MET A 217 5.34 -24.21 39.25
N SER A 218 6.54 -24.61 39.64
CA SER A 218 7.27 -25.67 38.97
C SER A 218 6.73 -27.06 39.41
N GLU A 219 7.09 -28.09 38.71
CA GLU A 219 6.66 -29.48 39.06
C GLU A 219 7.24 -29.92 40.40
N THR A 220 8.45 -29.45 40.75
CA THR A 220 9.08 -29.74 42.05
C THR A 220 8.35 -29.02 43.18
N GLU A 221 8.10 -27.75 43.06
CA GLU A 221 7.34 -26.96 44.03
C GLU A 221 5.92 -27.51 44.22
N TYR A 222 5.28 -27.97 43.15
CA TYR A 222 3.95 -28.56 43.27
C TYR A 222 3.96 -29.87 44.11
N ARG A 223 4.91 -30.79 43.89
CA ARG A 223 5.02 -32.02 44.65
C ARG A 223 5.32 -31.75 46.12
N ASP A 224 6.19 -30.83 46.41
CA ASP A 224 6.54 -30.49 47.80
C ASP A 224 5.35 -29.86 48.54
N LEU A 225 4.46 -29.16 47.82
CA LEU A 225 3.27 -28.52 48.36
C LEU A 225 2.04 -29.44 48.38
N GLU A 226 1.95 -30.44 47.47
CA GLU A 226 0.86 -31.40 47.39
C GLU A 226 0.78 -32.26 48.67
N GLU A 227 1.92 -32.64 49.26
CA GLU A 227 1.97 -33.37 50.51
C GLU A 227 1.54 -32.56 51.73
N GLU A 228 1.78 -31.22 51.77
CA GLU A 228 1.51 -30.37 52.94
C GLU A 228 0.21 -29.56 52.85
N TYR A 229 -0.28 -29.21 51.58
CA TYR A 229 -1.30 -28.16 51.37
C TYR A 229 -2.38 -28.55 50.34
N GLU A 230 -2.63 -29.83 50.04
CA GLU A 230 -3.61 -30.30 49.04
C GLU A 230 -5.03 -29.75 49.27
N GLU A 231 -5.41 -29.51 50.53
CA GLU A 231 -6.73 -28.98 50.89
C GLU A 231 -6.93 -27.48 50.68
N ILE A 232 -5.88 -26.70 50.38
CA ILE A 232 -5.89 -25.23 50.33
C ILE A 232 -5.83 -24.69 48.93
N ILE A 233 -5.18 -25.46 48.06
CA ILE A 233 -4.90 -24.97 46.69
C ILE A 233 -5.48 -25.93 45.64
N GLU A 234 -6.15 -25.36 44.66
CA GLU A 234 -6.49 -26.05 43.43
C GLU A 234 -5.56 -25.60 42.33
N VAL A 235 -4.86 -26.50 41.70
CA VAL A 235 -3.90 -26.22 40.62
C VAL A 235 -4.32 -26.87 39.33
N GLY A 236 -3.90 -26.27 38.22
CA GLY A 236 -4.20 -26.76 36.89
C GLY A 236 -3.08 -26.51 35.90
N MET A 237 -3.20 -27.13 34.74
CA MET A 237 -2.27 -26.93 33.62
C MET A 237 -3.02 -26.82 32.30
N GLY A 238 -2.36 -26.17 31.32
CA GLY A 238 -2.82 -26.14 29.94
C GLY A 238 -4.03 -25.25 29.68
N GLY A 239 -4.70 -25.50 28.56
CA GLY A 239 -5.85 -24.72 28.11
C GLY A 239 -7.08 -24.80 29.03
N SER A 240 -7.25 -25.92 29.77
CA SER A 240 -8.32 -26.07 30.74
C SER A 240 -8.16 -25.10 31.92
N ALA A 241 -6.98 -25.05 32.50
CA ALA A 241 -6.67 -24.12 33.59
C ALA A 241 -6.84 -22.65 33.13
N LEU A 242 -6.38 -22.32 31.93
CA LEU A 242 -6.58 -20.97 31.37
C LEU A 242 -8.05 -20.65 31.16
N LYS A 243 -8.87 -21.65 30.76
CA LYS A 243 -10.29 -21.45 30.59
C LYS A 243 -10.97 -21.17 31.93
N THR A 244 -10.70 -21.97 32.97
CA THR A 244 -11.25 -21.74 34.32
C THR A 244 -10.90 -20.33 34.82
N LEU A 245 -9.62 -19.93 34.73
CA LEU A 245 -9.20 -18.58 35.13
C LEU A 245 -9.88 -17.45 34.34
N LEU A 246 -10.13 -17.64 33.04
CA LEU A 246 -10.79 -16.64 32.19
C LEU A 246 -12.29 -16.58 32.44
N ASP A 247 -12.95 -17.73 32.69
CA ASP A 247 -14.39 -17.80 32.95
C ASP A 247 -14.76 -17.13 34.28
N GLU A 248 -13.84 -17.10 35.25
CA GLU A 248 -14.04 -16.45 36.55
C GLU A 248 -13.84 -14.92 36.53
N ILE A 249 -13.35 -14.35 35.42
CA ILE A 249 -13.12 -12.89 35.32
C ILE A 249 -14.44 -12.14 35.15
N ASN A 250 -14.76 -11.27 36.12
CA ASN A 250 -15.81 -10.28 35.99
C ASN A 250 -15.24 -8.99 35.38
N LEU A 251 -15.51 -8.74 34.10
CA LEU A 251 -14.96 -7.58 33.39
C LEU A 251 -15.32 -6.24 34.03
N PRO A 252 -16.58 -5.93 34.40
CA PRO A 252 -16.97 -4.68 35.05
C PRO A 252 -16.19 -4.39 36.34
N GLU A 253 -16.03 -5.38 37.21
CA GLU A 253 -15.31 -5.23 38.47
C GLU A 253 -13.82 -4.98 38.24
N LEU A 254 -13.22 -5.72 37.28
CA LEU A 254 -11.81 -5.54 36.95
C LEU A 254 -11.53 -4.17 36.32
N ILE A 255 -12.45 -3.64 35.50
CA ILE A 255 -12.36 -2.29 34.93
C ILE A 255 -12.41 -1.25 36.05
N ASN A 256 -13.32 -1.36 37.02
CA ASN A 256 -13.41 -0.42 38.15
C ASN A 256 -12.14 -0.43 38.99
N LYS A 257 -11.61 -1.60 39.35
CA LYS A 257 -10.34 -1.72 40.09
C LYS A 257 -9.18 -1.08 39.32
N LEU A 258 -9.09 -1.29 38.03
CA LEU A 258 -8.03 -0.70 37.22
C LEU A 258 -8.16 0.82 37.07
N ASN A 259 -9.37 1.37 37.04
CA ASN A 259 -9.60 2.82 37.02
C ASN A 259 -9.07 3.47 38.33
N GLU A 260 -9.30 2.84 39.49
CA GLU A 260 -8.76 3.27 40.76
C GLU A 260 -7.24 3.22 40.78
N GLU A 261 -6.64 2.14 40.28
CA GLU A 261 -5.19 1.99 40.17
C GLU A 261 -4.55 3.02 39.22
N VAL A 262 -5.20 3.36 38.12
CA VAL A 262 -4.73 4.37 37.16
C VAL A 262 -4.71 5.75 37.79
N ALA A 263 -5.72 6.11 38.61
CA ALA A 263 -5.77 7.39 39.29
C ALA A 263 -4.58 7.62 40.25
N GLY A 264 -4.00 6.52 40.80
CA GLY A 264 -2.83 6.58 41.70
C GLY A 264 -1.48 6.36 41.03
N ALA A 265 -1.45 5.97 39.76
CA ALA A 265 -0.23 5.59 39.04
C ALA A 265 0.39 6.76 38.24
N LYS A 266 1.73 6.74 38.04
CA LYS A 266 2.45 7.74 37.23
C LYS A 266 3.46 7.08 36.29
N GLY A 267 3.67 7.68 35.11
CA GLY A 267 4.75 7.35 34.19
C GLY A 267 4.57 6.02 33.45
N GLN A 268 5.54 5.11 33.48
CA GLN A 268 5.49 3.85 32.74
C GLN A 268 4.42 2.87 33.26
N ARG A 269 4.14 2.88 34.56
CA ARG A 269 3.11 2.06 35.17
C ARG A 269 1.74 2.49 34.70
N GLU A 270 1.47 3.76 34.69
CA GLU A 270 0.24 4.37 34.15
C GLU A 270 0.01 3.95 32.69
N LYS A 271 1.02 4.09 31.82
CA LYS A 271 0.93 3.68 30.42
C LYS A 271 0.60 2.18 30.21
N LYS A 272 1.10 1.31 31.11
CA LYS A 272 0.78 -0.12 31.07
C LYS A 272 -0.65 -0.38 31.52
N LEU A 273 -1.10 0.27 32.58
CA LEU A 273 -2.47 0.15 33.08
C LEU A 273 -3.49 0.68 32.07
N LEU A 274 -3.24 1.83 31.46
CA LEU A 274 -4.08 2.40 30.39
C LEU A 274 -4.21 1.46 29.18
N LYS A 275 -3.11 0.83 28.75
CA LYS A 275 -3.17 -0.18 27.68
C LYS A 275 -4.02 -1.39 28.07
N ARG A 276 -3.94 -1.84 29.31
CA ARG A 276 -4.73 -2.93 29.85
C ARG A 276 -6.20 -2.54 29.88
N LEU A 277 -6.52 -1.39 30.45
CA LEU A 277 -7.86 -0.83 30.57
C LEU A 277 -8.53 -0.71 29.19
N LYS A 278 -7.85 -0.14 28.19
CA LYS A 278 -8.38 0.02 26.82
C LYS A 278 -8.80 -1.31 26.19
N VAL A 279 -8.07 -2.38 26.39
CA VAL A 279 -8.43 -3.70 25.87
C VAL A 279 -9.65 -4.26 26.59
N LEU A 280 -9.71 -4.13 27.92
CA LEU A 280 -10.82 -4.61 28.72
C LEU A 280 -12.13 -3.86 28.42
N GLU A 281 -12.07 -2.55 28.31
CA GLU A 281 -13.22 -1.72 27.91
C GLU A 281 -13.72 -2.09 26.50
N SER A 282 -12.78 -2.30 25.56
CA SER A 282 -13.14 -2.73 24.20
C SER A 282 -13.83 -4.10 24.19
N MET A 283 -13.38 -5.04 25.01
CA MET A 283 -14.02 -6.35 25.14
C MET A 283 -15.40 -6.25 25.79
N HIS A 284 -15.53 -5.44 26.84
CA HIS A 284 -16.80 -5.20 27.51
C HIS A 284 -17.84 -4.55 26.57
N THR A 285 -17.43 -3.51 25.84
CA THR A 285 -18.28 -2.82 24.86
C THR A 285 -18.67 -3.75 23.70
N ALA A 286 -17.78 -4.64 23.28
CA ALA A 286 -18.05 -5.63 22.24
C ALA A 286 -18.89 -6.82 22.72
N GLY A 287 -19.12 -6.99 24.04
CA GLY A 287 -19.83 -8.13 24.63
C GLY A 287 -19.09 -9.45 24.49
N ILE A 288 -17.74 -9.44 24.55
CA ILE A 288 -16.91 -10.63 24.41
C ILE A 288 -16.65 -11.21 25.81
N GLU A 289 -17.06 -12.46 26.01
CA GLU A 289 -16.75 -13.21 27.23
C GLU A 289 -15.28 -13.61 27.24
N PRO A 290 -14.52 -13.44 28.34
CA PRO A 290 -13.11 -13.81 28.39
C PRO A 290 -12.85 -15.30 28.11
N GLY A 291 -13.73 -16.19 28.51
CA GLY A 291 -13.66 -17.64 28.25
C GLY A 291 -13.68 -18.00 26.76
N ALA A 292 -14.28 -17.17 25.92
CA ALA A 292 -14.31 -17.37 24.45
C ALA A 292 -12.92 -17.26 23.79
N LEU A 293 -11.91 -16.76 24.50
CA LEU A 293 -10.52 -16.77 24.00
C LEU A 293 -9.88 -18.16 24.01
N THR A 294 -10.52 -19.13 24.67
CA THR A 294 -10.14 -20.55 24.64
C THR A 294 -11.09 -21.34 23.74
N LEU A 295 -10.56 -22.25 22.96
CA LEU A 295 -11.31 -23.04 22.01
C LEU A 295 -11.69 -24.39 22.64
N THR A 296 -12.97 -24.68 22.74
CA THR A 296 -13.52 -26.02 23.05
C THR A 296 -14.07 -26.70 21.81
N VAL A 297 -14.48 -25.90 20.82
CA VAL A 297 -14.99 -26.34 19.54
C VAL A 297 -14.20 -25.67 18.44
N LEU A 298 -13.71 -26.43 17.47
CA LEU A 298 -12.93 -25.91 16.35
C LEU A 298 -13.79 -25.89 15.08
N PRO A 299 -13.97 -24.76 14.39
CA PRO A 299 -14.71 -24.72 13.14
C PRO A 299 -13.91 -25.36 12.00
N VAL A 300 -14.60 -26.09 11.13
CA VAL A 300 -14.06 -26.66 9.90
C VAL A 300 -14.63 -25.89 8.72
N ILE A 301 -13.76 -25.24 7.96
CA ILE A 301 -14.18 -24.45 6.80
C ILE A 301 -14.74 -25.33 5.68
N PRO A 302 -15.60 -24.80 4.80
CA PRO A 302 -16.20 -25.54 3.70
C PRO A 302 -15.16 -26.20 2.79
N PRO A 303 -15.46 -27.38 2.21
CA PRO A 303 -14.53 -28.12 1.35
C PRO A 303 -14.02 -27.35 0.13
N ASP A 304 -14.87 -26.50 -0.47
CA ASP A 304 -14.49 -25.73 -1.67
C ASP A 304 -13.48 -24.63 -1.38
N LEU A 305 -13.33 -24.22 -0.11
CA LEU A 305 -12.29 -23.29 0.33
C LEU A 305 -10.95 -23.98 0.64
N ARG A 306 -10.95 -25.34 0.71
CA ARG A 306 -9.77 -26.19 0.90
C ARG A 306 -9.79 -27.39 -0.08
N PRO A 307 -9.84 -27.12 -1.38
CA PRO A 307 -10.14 -28.14 -2.37
C PRO A 307 -9.08 -29.24 -2.46
N MET A 308 -9.52 -30.41 -2.92
CA MET A 308 -8.69 -31.53 -3.29
C MET A 308 -8.98 -31.86 -4.75
N VAL A 309 -8.00 -31.68 -5.65
CA VAL A 309 -8.15 -31.80 -7.09
C VAL A 309 -7.31 -32.96 -7.61
N GLN A 310 -7.90 -33.80 -8.45
CA GLN A 310 -7.20 -34.88 -9.12
C GLN A 310 -6.37 -34.33 -10.28
N LEU A 311 -5.08 -34.64 -10.29
CA LEU A 311 -4.14 -34.33 -11.38
C LEU A 311 -4.10 -35.48 -12.38
N THR A 312 -3.59 -35.19 -13.58
CA THR A 312 -3.25 -36.20 -14.58
C THR A 312 -2.30 -37.24 -13.98
N GLY A 313 -2.60 -38.54 -14.16
CA GLY A 313 -1.83 -39.65 -13.57
C GLY A 313 -2.31 -40.14 -12.20
N GLY A 314 -3.57 -39.83 -11.79
CA GLY A 314 -4.20 -40.37 -10.59
C GLY A 314 -3.72 -39.80 -9.25
N ARG A 315 -2.82 -38.81 -9.27
CA ARG A 315 -2.36 -38.09 -8.08
C ARG A 315 -3.34 -36.98 -7.69
N PHE A 316 -3.42 -36.66 -6.41
CA PHE A 316 -4.25 -35.58 -5.90
C PHE A 316 -3.40 -34.41 -5.41
N ALA A 317 -3.77 -33.21 -5.80
CA ALA A 317 -3.31 -31.98 -5.19
C ALA A 317 -4.33 -31.55 -4.12
N THR A 318 -3.86 -31.28 -2.93
CA THR A 318 -4.71 -30.89 -1.80
C THR A 318 -4.23 -29.56 -1.21
N SER A 319 -5.16 -28.82 -0.62
CA SER A 319 -4.81 -27.66 0.19
C SER A 319 -4.06 -28.12 1.45
N ASP A 320 -3.06 -27.33 1.87
CA ASP A 320 -2.28 -27.58 3.08
C ASP A 320 -3.16 -27.64 4.35
N LEU A 321 -4.30 -26.94 4.36
CA LEU A 321 -5.25 -26.96 5.46
C LEU A 321 -5.81 -28.36 5.74
N ASN A 322 -6.00 -29.18 4.72
CA ASN A 322 -6.49 -30.54 4.93
C ASN A 322 -5.51 -31.38 5.75
N ASP A 323 -4.20 -31.24 5.52
CA ASP A 323 -3.19 -31.94 6.31
C ASP A 323 -3.15 -31.44 7.75
N LEU A 324 -3.31 -30.14 7.97
CA LEU A 324 -3.38 -29.54 9.30
C LEU A 324 -4.63 -30.02 10.06
N TYR A 325 -5.80 -30.01 9.42
CA TYR A 325 -7.02 -30.57 10.03
C TYR A 325 -6.90 -32.07 10.36
N ARG A 326 -6.33 -32.85 9.47
CA ARG A 326 -6.08 -34.29 9.72
C ARG A 326 -5.21 -34.51 10.96
N ARG A 327 -4.17 -33.70 11.15
CA ARG A 327 -3.31 -33.76 12.35
C ARG A 327 -4.10 -33.46 13.62
N VAL A 328 -4.92 -32.40 13.59
CA VAL A 328 -5.78 -32.04 14.73
C VAL A 328 -6.73 -33.17 15.05
N ILE A 329 -7.44 -33.76 14.08
CA ILE A 329 -8.40 -34.84 14.29
C ILE A 329 -7.69 -36.10 14.84
N ASN A 330 -6.54 -36.48 14.28
CA ASN A 330 -5.77 -37.61 14.75
C ASN A 330 -5.33 -37.44 16.21
N ARG A 331 -4.83 -36.26 16.58
CA ARG A 331 -4.43 -35.98 17.98
C ARG A 331 -5.64 -35.96 18.90
N ASN A 332 -6.73 -35.35 18.48
CA ASN A 332 -7.96 -35.28 19.25
C ASN A 332 -8.54 -36.70 19.51
N ASN A 333 -8.63 -37.54 18.49
CA ASN A 333 -9.14 -38.92 18.62
C ASN A 333 -8.22 -39.80 19.48
N ARG A 334 -6.92 -39.57 19.39
CA ARG A 334 -5.97 -40.25 20.25
C ARG A 334 -6.13 -39.84 21.71
N LEU A 335 -6.30 -38.55 21.97
CA LEU A 335 -6.55 -38.03 23.32
C LEU A 335 -7.88 -38.57 23.88
N LYS A 336 -8.98 -38.54 23.08
CA LYS A 336 -10.27 -39.14 23.50
C LYS A 336 -10.08 -40.59 23.98
N LYS A 337 -9.40 -41.42 23.19
CA LYS A 337 -9.10 -42.82 23.57
C LYS A 337 -8.26 -42.95 24.84
N LEU A 338 -7.27 -42.07 25.05
CA LEU A 338 -6.44 -42.12 26.27
C LEU A 338 -7.21 -41.65 27.51
N LEU A 339 -8.17 -40.75 27.35
CA LEU A 339 -9.07 -40.35 28.43
C LEU A 339 -10.03 -41.50 28.80
N ASP A 340 -10.62 -42.17 27.79
CA ASP A 340 -11.51 -43.33 28.00
C ASP A 340 -10.78 -44.52 28.67
N LEU A 341 -9.49 -44.68 28.39
CA LEU A 341 -8.66 -45.77 28.96
C LEU A 341 -8.04 -45.40 30.32
N ASN A 342 -8.32 -44.24 30.87
CA ASN A 342 -7.70 -43.72 32.08
C ASN A 342 -6.16 -43.85 32.09
N ALA A 343 -5.52 -43.49 30.97
CA ALA A 343 -4.07 -43.56 30.82
C ALA A 343 -3.32 -42.71 31.86
N PRO A 344 -2.05 -43.05 32.21
CA PRO A 344 -1.25 -42.27 33.14
C PRO A 344 -1.21 -40.77 32.76
N GLU A 345 -1.18 -39.91 33.77
CA GLU A 345 -1.29 -38.44 33.59
C GLU A 345 -0.21 -37.87 32.68
N VAL A 346 1.02 -38.39 32.80
CA VAL A 346 2.15 -37.93 31.96
C VAL A 346 1.85 -38.12 30.46
N ILE A 347 1.22 -39.23 30.09
CA ILE A 347 0.86 -39.55 28.71
C ILE A 347 -0.29 -38.63 28.26
N ARG A 348 -1.30 -38.40 29.11
CA ARG A 348 -2.43 -37.52 28.83
C ARG A 348 -1.95 -36.07 28.62
N ARG A 349 -1.09 -35.58 29.53
CA ARG A 349 -0.49 -34.24 29.40
C ARG A 349 0.27 -34.05 28.10
N ASN A 350 1.09 -35.01 27.70
CA ASN A 350 1.85 -34.94 26.45
C ASN A 350 0.94 -34.87 25.21
N GLU A 351 -0.13 -35.69 25.17
CA GLU A 351 -1.09 -35.63 24.06
C GLU A 351 -1.92 -34.35 24.06
N MET A 352 -2.30 -33.81 25.23
CA MET A 352 -2.92 -32.49 25.34
C MET A 352 -2.02 -31.37 24.79
N ARG A 353 -0.71 -31.41 25.13
CA ARG A 353 0.29 -30.47 24.58
C ARG A 353 0.41 -30.62 23.07
N MET A 354 0.43 -31.86 22.55
CA MET A 354 0.49 -32.08 21.10
C MET A 354 -0.79 -31.62 20.38
N LEU A 355 -1.95 -31.72 21.04
CA LEU A 355 -3.20 -31.18 20.51
C LEU A 355 -3.15 -29.65 20.45
N GLN A 356 -2.67 -28.99 21.51
CA GLN A 356 -2.45 -27.56 21.53
C GLN A 356 -1.53 -27.14 20.38
N GLU A 357 -0.40 -27.83 20.19
CA GLU A 357 0.55 -27.53 19.09
C GLU A 357 -0.07 -27.77 17.71
N ALA A 358 -0.93 -28.77 17.54
CA ALA A 358 -1.59 -29.04 16.27
C ALA A 358 -2.64 -27.97 15.92
N VAL A 359 -3.40 -27.51 16.90
CA VAL A 359 -4.37 -26.40 16.72
C VAL A 359 -3.63 -25.08 16.43
N ASP A 360 -2.54 -24.81 17.15
CA ASP A 360 -1.71 -23.63 16.91
C ASP A 360 -1.15 -23.60 15.48
N ALA A 361 -0.65 -24.74 14.99
CA ALA A 361 -0.16 -24.87 13.62
C ALA A 361 -1.26 -24.67 12.57
N LEU A 362 -2.50 -25.08 12.85
CA LEU A 362 -3.64 -24.84 11.96
C LEU A 362 -3.99 -23.36 11.88
N ILE A 363 -3.97 -22.65 12.99
CA ILE A 363 -4.34 -21.24 13.06
C ILE A 363 -3.19 -20.36 12.55
N ASP A 364 -1.97 -20.53 13.10
CA ASP A 364 -0.78 -19.80 12.69
C ASP A 364 0.50 -20.63 12.80
N ASN A 365 0.91 -21.22 11.68
CA ASN A 365 2.10 -22.07 11.61
C ASN A 365 3.43 -21.29 11.73
N ASN A 366 3.41 -19.94 11.67
CA ASN A 366 4.58 -19.08 11.89
C ASN A 366 4.90 -18.88 13.37
N ALA A 367 3.86 -18.91 14.21
CA ALA A 367 3.97 -18.67 15.64
C ALA A 367 4.25 -19.95 16.46
N ALA A 368 4.59 -21.07 15.81
CA ALA A 368 4.86 -22.34 16.51
C ALA A 368 6.00 -22.20 17.53
N ARG A 369 5.80 -22.72 18.75
CA ARG A 369 6.72 -22.59 19.91
C ARG A 369 8.13 -23.10 19.63
N SER A 370 8.26 -24.19 18.86
CA SER A 370 9.53 -24.88 18.63
C SER A 370 10.46 -24.19 17.61
N GLY A 371 10.04 -23.06 17.02
CA GLY A 371 10.74 -22.47 15.87
C GLY A 371 10.73 -23.36 14.61
N ARG A 372 10.17 -24.58 14.73
CA ARG A 372 9.99 -25.53 13.63
C ARG A 372 8.54 -25.52 13.20
N ALA A 373 8.25 -24.70 12.20
CA ALA A 373 6.94 -24.75 11.56
C ALA A 373 6.66 -26.17 11.02
N VAL A 374 5.40 -26.58 11.08
CA VAL A 374 4.97 -27.87 10.52
C VAL A 374 5.19 -27.87 9.03
N SER A 375 6.01 -28.82 8.56
CA SER A 375 6.38 -28.94 7.15
C SER A 375 5.65 -30.09 6.45
N ALA A 376 5.58 -30.01 5.12
CA ALA A 376 5.13 -31.12 4.29
C ALA A 376 6.05 -32.33 4.40
N THR A 377 5.55 -33.48 4.03
CA THR A 377 6.33 -34.72 3.98
C THR A 377 7.60 -34.53 3.14
N GLY A 378 8.79 -34.72 3.73
CA GLY A 378 10.08 -34.41 3.10
C GLY A 378 10.77 -33.12 3.57
N GLY A 379 10.16 -32.34 4.48
CA GLY A 379 10.78 -31.26 5.27
C GLY A 379 11.14 -29.96 4.54
N ARG A 380 10.94 -29.85 3.23
CA ARG A 380 11.40 -28.71 2.43
C ARG A 380 10.42 -27.53 2.34
N ARG A 381 9.13 -27.74 2.57
CA ARG A 381 8.09 -26.72 2.44
C ARG A 381 7.21 -26.64 3.68
N ARG A 382 7.11 -25.45 4.26
CA ARG A 382 6.18 -25.19 5.35
C ARG A 382 4.72 -25.22 4.85
N LEU A 383 3.82 -25.81 5.63
CA LEU A 383 2.39 -25.81 5.34
C LEU A 383 1.79 -24.41 5.61
N LYS A 384 0.92 -23.95 4.72
CA LYS A 384 0.17 -22.70 4.88
C LYS A 384 -0.97 -22.91 5.87
N SER A 385 -0.97 -22.10 6.93
CA SER A 385 -2.03 -22.04 7.94
C SER A 385 -3.21 -21.15 7.54
N LEU A 386 -4.26 -21.10 8.37
CA LEU A 386 -5.39 -20.19 8.19
C LEU A 386 -4.94 -18.72 8.18
N SER A 387 -4.03 -18.33 9.08
CA SER A 387 -3.45 -16.97 9.11
C SER A 387 -2.71 -16.63 7.82
N ASP A 388 -1.95 -17.57 7.26
CA ASP A 388 -1.20 -17.37 6.01
C ASP A 388 -2.13 -17.18 4.80
N MET A 389 -3.35 -17.69 4.86
CA MET A 389 -4.37 -17.47 3.84
C MET A 389 -4.99 -16.07 3.90
N LEU A 390 -4.92 -15.40 5.03
CA LEU A 390 -5.45 -14.04 5.23
C LEU A 390 -4.37 -12.97 5.07
N LYS A 391 -3.16 -13.25 5.57
CA LYS A 391 -2.03 -12.31 5.63
C LYS A 391 -1.26 -12.23 4.30
N GLY A 392 -0.57 -11.11 4.11
CA GLY A 392 0.41 -10.91 3.04
C GLY A 392 -0.20 -10.60 1.67
N LYS A 393 0.68 -10.49 0.65
CA LYS A 393 0.33 -10.10 -0.73
C LYS A 393 -0.60 -11.12 -1.41
N GLN A 394 -0.48 -12.40 -1.06
CA GLN A 394 -1.27 -13.50 -1.61
C GLN A 394 -2.43 -13.92 -0.69
N GLY A 395 -2.68 -13.17 0.39
CA GLY A 395 -3.80 -13.41 1.29
C GLY A 395 -5.13 -12.94 0.72
N ARG A 396 -6.23 -13.41 1.35
CA ARG A 396 -7.60 -13.07 0.91
C ARG A 396 -7.87 -11.57 0.84
N PHE A 397 -7.41 -10.81 1.82
CA PHE A 397 -7.64 -9.37 1.85
C PHE A 397 -7.02 -8.66 0.65
N ARG A 398 -5.74 -8.90 0.36
CA ARG A 398 -5.01 -8.20 -0.70
C ARG A 398 -5.25 -8.78 -2.10
N GLN A 399 -5.48 -10.07 -2.24
CA GLN A 399 -5.57 -10.73 -3.55
C GLN A 399 -7.01 -10.90 -4.06
N ASN A 400 -8.01 -11.03 -3.16
CA ASN A 400 -9.37 -11.38 -3.55
C ASN A 400 -10.42 -10.37 -3.11
N LEU A 401 -10.17 -9.53 -2.08
CA LEU A 401 -11.13 -8.56 -1.57
C LEU A 401 -10.82 -7.13 -2.01
N LEU A 402 -9.59 -6.64 -1.80
CA LEU A 402 -9.17 -5.30 -2.24
C LEU A 402 -9.02 -5.19 -3.75
N GLY A 403 -8.80 -6.30 -4.44
CA GLY A 403 -8.72 -6.34 -5.89
C GLY A 403 -9.10 -7.73 -6.41
N LYS A 404 -9.92 -7.77 -7.46
CA LYS A 404 -10.40 -9.00 -8.09
C LYS A 404 -10.10 -8.98 -9.59
N ARG A 405 -10.00 -10.17 -10.20
CA ARG A 405 -10.02 -10.30 -11.66
C ARG A 405 -11.44 -10.08 -12.13
N VAL A 406 -11.59 -9.26 -13.18
CA VAL A 406 -12.90 -8.90 -13.74
C VAL A 406 -13.02 -9.38 -15.17
N ASP A 407 -14.26 -9.75 -15.56
CA ASP A 407 -14.62 -10.04 -16.94
C ASP A 407 -14.70 -8.75 -17.77
N TYR A 408 -14.87 -8.85 -19.06
CA TYR A 408 -14.91 -7.72 -20.00
C TYR A 408 -13.66 -6.84 -19.92
N SER A 409 -12.53 -7.49 -19.81
CA SER A 409 -11.22 -6.84 -19.79
C SER A 409 -10.24 -7.57 -20.70
N GLY A 410 -9.28 -6.82 -21.22
CA GLY A 410 -8.24 -7.34 -22.10
C GLY A 410 -6.94 -6.60 -21.88
N ARG A 411 -5.85 -7.10 -22.45
CA ARG A 411 -4.53 -6.48 -22.36
C ARG A 411 -3.79 -6.61 -23.68
N SER A 412 -3.15 -5.53 -24.12
CA SER A 412 -2.29 -5.53 -25.30
C SER A 412 -1.19 -4.50 -25.20
N VAL A 413 -0.22 -4.60 -26.09
CA VAL A 413 0.84 -3.62 -26.27
C VAL A 413 0.26 -2.31 -26.77
N ILE A 414 0.82 -1.18 -26.38
CA ILE A 414 0.44 0.14 -26.84
C ILE A 414 1.39 0.67 -27.92
N VAL A 415 0.83 1.44 -28.83
CA VAL A 415 1.56 2.18 -29.87
C VAL A 415 1.01 3.60 -29.96
N VAL A 416 1.80 4.50 -30.52
CA VAL A 416 1.37 5.89 -30.70
C VAL A 416 0.24 5.99 -31.71
N GLY A 417 -0.78 6.80 -31.39
CA GLY A 417 -1.89 7.15 -32.28
C GLY A 417 -1.87 8.66 -32.60
N PRO A 418 -1.06 9.12 -33.54
CA PRO A 418 -0.89 10.57 -33.80
C PRO A 418 -2.14 11.24 -34.36
N LYS A 419 -3.00 10.50 -35.04
CA LYS A 419 -4.25 11.00 -35.66
C LYS A 419 -5.45 10.99 -34.70
N LEU A 420 -5.33 10.36 -33.53
CA LEU A 420 -6.39 10.31 -32.53
C LEU A 420 -6.59 11.69 -31.89
N LYS A 421 -7.83 11.96 -31.47
CA LYS A 421 -8.15 13.08 -30.58
C LYS A 421 -7.90 12.66 -29.12
N ILE A 422 -7.81 13.64 -28.23
CA ILE A 422 -7.44 13.42 -26.81
C ILE A 422 -8.39 12.47 -26.09
N HIS A 423 -9.68 12.50 -26.45
CA HIS A 423 -10.72 11.64 -25.89
C HIS A 423 -10.83 10.27 -26.56
N GLN A 424 -10.01 9.96 -27.57
CA GLN A 424 -10.08 8.75 -28.36
C GLN A 424 -8.91 7.81 -28.08
N CYS A 425 -9.18 6.52 -28.14
CA CYS A 425 -8.16 5.46 -28.21
C CYS A 425 -8.41 4.56 -29.40
N GLY A 426 -7.36 3.98 -29.96
CA GLY A 426 -7.45 2.98 -31.00
C GLY A 426 -7.54 1.58 -30.39
N LEU A 427 -8.66 0.89 -30.56
CA LEU A 427 -8.87 -0.45 -30.04
C LEU A 427 -8.80 -1.47 -31.19
N PRO A 428 -7.97 -2.54 -31.09
CA PRO A 428 -7.94 -3.60 -32.09
C PRO A 428 -9.31 -4.22 -32.31
N LYS A 429 -9.73 -4.38 -33.56
CA LYS A 429 -11.05 -4.91 -33.93
C LYS A 429 -11.37 -6.23 -33.25
N GLN A 430 -10.43 -7.18 -33.22
CA GLN A 430 -10.65 -8.48 -32.60
C GLN A 430 -10.83 -8.39 -31.09
N MET A 431 -10.07 -7.52 -30.43
CA MET A 431 -10.23 -7.26 -29.01
C MET A 431 -11.58 -6.60 -28.71
N ALA A 432 -11.97 -5.62 -29.51
CA ALA A 432 -13.25 -4.96 -29.39
C ALA A 432 -14.42 -5.95 -29.53
N LEU A 433 -14.34 -6.85 -30.50
CA LEU A 433 -15.39 -7.86 -30.74
C LEU A 433 -15.60 -8.77 -29.51
N GLU A 434 -14.52 -9.21 -28.85
CA GLU A 434 -14.64 -10.02 -27.64
C GLU A 434 -15.15 -9.22 -26.43
N LEU A 435 -14.70 -7.98 -26.25
CA LEU A 435 -15.15 -7.13 -25.14
C LEU A 435 -16.62 -6.74 -25.26
N PHE A 436 -17.08 -6.38 -26.48
CA PHE A 436 -18.45 -5.95 -26.74
C PHE A 436 -19.37 -7.08 -27.15
N LYS A 437 -18.94 -8.33 -27.12
CA LYS A 437 -19.68 -9.51 -27.57
C LYS A 437 -21.15 -9.57 -27.12
N PRO A 438 -21.50 -9.34 -25.84
CA PRO A 438 -22.91 -9.34 -25.42
C PRO A 438 -23.73 -8.25 -26.08
N PHE A 439 -23.19 -7.07 -26.28
CA PHE A 439 -23.86 -5.94 -26.89
C PHE A 439 -24.08 -6.18 -28.43
N VAL A 440 -23.08 -6.76 -29.07
CA VAL A 440 -23.18 -7.17 -30.48
C VAL A 440 -24.24 -8.26 -30.66
N ILE A 441 -24.30 -9.26 -29.76
CA ILE A 441 -25.34 -10.29 -29.77
C ILE A 441 -26.72 -9.66 -29.60
N SER A 442 -26.90 -8.75 -28.66
CA SER A 442 -28.17 -8.05 -28.45
C SER A 442 -28.60 -7.29 -29.71
N TRP A 443 -27.69 -6.52 -30.30
CA TRP A 443 -27.94 -5.73 -31.50
C TRP A 443 -28.32 -6.62 -32.70
N LEU A 444 -27.64 -7.78 -32.91
CA LEU A 444 -27.95 -8.73 -34.00
C LEU A 444 -29.32 -9.38 -33.81
N ILE A 445 -29.73 -9.64 -32.57
CA ILE A 445 -31.06 -10.22 -32.27
C ILE A 445 -32.15 -9.15 -32.41
N GLU A 446 -31.95 -7.93 -31.94
CA GLU A 446 -32.93 -6.84 -32.05
C GLU A 446 -33.22 -6.42 -33.49
N ARG A 447 -32.29 -6.64 -34.41
CA ARG A 447 -32.44 -6.30 -35.82
C ARG A 447 -32.68 -7.53 -36.72
N ASP A 448 -33.05 -8.66 -36.13
CA ASP A 448 -33.42 -9.93 -36.83
C ASP A 448 -32.30 -10.56 -37.67
N TYR A 449 -31.04 -10.18 -37.49
CA TYR A 449 -29.93 -10.89 -38.13
C TYR A 449 -29.69 -12.27 -37.51
N ALA A 450 -30.13 -12.48 -36.27
CA ALA A 450 -30.03 -13.74 -35.56
C ALA A 450 -31.27 -13.98 -34.70
N HIS A 451 -31.84 -15.19 -34.73
CA HIS A 451 -33.03 -15.54 -33.95
C HIS A 451 -32.75 -15.91 -32.49
N ASN A 452 -31.54 -16.25 -32.14
CA ASN A 452 -31.13 -16.64 -30.78
C ASN A 452 -29.64 -16.44 -30.57
N ILE A 453 -29.22 -16.53 -29.30
CA ILE A 453 -27.81 -16.33 -28.86
C ILE A 453 -26.86 -17.30 -29.60
N ARG A 454 -27.25 -18.56 -29.84
CA ARG A 454 -26.40 -19.54 -30.53
C ARG A 454 -26.16 -19.16 -31.97
N SER A 455 -27.20 -18.69 -32.67
CA SER A 455 -27.10 -18.21 -34.05
C SER A 455 -26.22 -16.95 -34.13
N ALA A 456 -26.42 -16.00 -33.26
CA ALA A 456 -25.59 -14.81 -33.18
C ALA A 456 -24.11 -15.14 -32.87
N THR A 457 -23.83 -16.08 -31.96
CA THR A 457 -22.47 -16.53 -31.68
C THR A 457 -21.81 -17.18 -32.91
N ARG A 458 -22.53 -17.98 -33.68
CA ARG A 458 -22.01 -18.56 -34.95
C ARG A 458 -21.69 -17.48 -35.99
N LEU A 459 -22.56 -16.45 -36.12
CA LEU A 459 -22.28 -15.29 -36.99
C LEU A 459 -21.01 -14.56 -36.58
N ILE A 460 -20.82 -14.36 -35.28
CA ILE A 460 -19.58 -13.73 -34.73
C ILE A 460 -18.36 -14.58 -35.06
N GLU A 461 -18.44 -15.89 -34.86
CA GLU A 461 -17.35 -16.84 -35.17
C GLU A 461 -17.05 -16.93 -36.68
N SER A 462 -18.04 -16.77 -37.54
CA SER A 462 -17.85 -16.75 -39.01
C SER A 462 -17.23 -15.44 -39.53
N GLY A 463 -17.29 -14.35 -38.76
CA GLY A 463 -16.74 -13.05 -39.14
C GLY A 463 -17.52 -12.34 -40.24
N ASP A 464 -18.85 -12.53 -40.29
CA ASP A 464 -19.74 -11.92 -41.26
C ASP A 464 -19.64 -10.37 -41.28
N ALA A 465 -19.85 -9.74 -42.41
CA ALA A 465 -19.82 -8.27 -42.54
C ALA A 465 -20.81 -7.58 -41.61
N ALA A 466 -22.01 -8.16 -41.42
CA ALA A 466 -23.01 -7.65 -40.50
C ALA A 466 -22.54 -7.56 -39.03
N VAL A 467 -21.57 -8.38 -38.64
CA VAL A 467 -20.97 -8.33 -37.27
C VAL A 467 -20.11 -7.10 -37.10
N TRP A 468 -19.38 -6.70 -38.13
CA TRP A 468 -18.53 -5.51 -38.10
C TRP A 468 -19.35 -4.23 -38.08
N ASP A 469 -20.42 -4.19 -38.87
CA ASP A 469 -21.39 -3.07 -38.87
C ASP A 469 -22.09 -2.97 -37.50
N ALA A 470 -22.44 -4.10 -36.89
CA ALA A 470 -23.01 -4.16 -35.56
C ALA A 470 -22.01 -3.66 -34.51
N LEU A 471 -20.73 -4.03 -34.61
CA LEU A 471 -19.68 -3.60 -33.71
C LEU A 471 -19.48 -2.10 -33.80
N ASP A 472 -19.39 -1.52 -34.99
CA ASP A 472 -19.25 -0.07 -35.18
C ASP A 472 -20.45 0.68 -34.57
N ALA A 473 -21.67 0.22 -34.79
CA ALA A 473 -22.86 0.84 -34.21
C ALA A 473 -22.93 0.74 -32.68
N VAL A 474 -22.47 -0.37 -32.13
CA VAL A 474 -22.47 -0.60 -30.65
C VAL A 474 -21.39 0.25 -29.94
N ILE A 475 -20.26 0.48 -30.57
CA ILE A 475 -19.15 1.24 -30.00
C ILE A 475 -19.45 2.72 -29.99
N GLU A 476 -20.27 3.23 -30.90
CA GLU A 476 -20.60 4.65 -30.97
C GLU A 476 -21.16 5.16 -29.63
N GLY A 477 -20.57 6.21 -29.06
CA GLY A 477 -20.97 6.78 -27.78
C GLY A 477 -20.58 5.98 -26.52
N LYS A 478 -19.92 4.83 -26.64
CA LYS A 478 -19.42 4.06 -25.51
C LYS A 478 -18.01 4.50 -25.11
N TYR A 479 -17.70 4.29 -23.84
CA TYR A 479 -16.38 4.54 -23.26
C TYR A 479 -15.75 3.26 -22.76
N VAL A 480 -14.42 3.17 -22.86
CA VAL A 480 -13.61 2.12 -22.28
C VAL A 480 -12.58 2.74 -21.35
N LEU A 481 -12.22 2.02 -20.28
CA LEU A 481 -11.19 2.45 -19.36
C LEU A 481 -9.86 1.83 -19.77
N LEU A 482 -8.82 2.67 -19.90
CA LEU A 482 -7.44 2.23 -20.08
C LEU A 482 -6.68 2.36 -18.78
N ASN A 483 -5.87 1.37 -18.45
CA ASN A 483 -5.03 1.34 -17.27
C ASN A 483 -3.64 0.81 -17.59
N ARG A 484 -2.60 1.46 -17.04
CA ARG A 484 -1.22 0.97 -17.05
C ARG A 484 -0.76 0.70 -15.61
N ALA A 485 -0.18 -0.49 -15.38
CA ALA A 485 0.51 -0.80 -14.12
C ALA A 485 1.97 -0.29 -14.15
N PRO A 486 2.51 0.25 -13.04
CA PRO A 486 1.86 0.46 -11.75
C PRO A 486 0.92 1.68 -11.75
N SER A 487 -0.27 1.54 -11.14
CA SER A 487 -1.22 2.64 -10.99
C SER A 487 -0.85 3.46 -9.74
N LEU A 488 -0.11 4.55 -9.92
CA LEU A 488 0.42 5.35 -8.81
C LEU A 488 -0.57 6.41 -8.31
N HIS A 489 -1.41 6.92 -9.20
CA HIS A 489 -2.41 7.96 -8.91
C HIS A 489 -3.66 7.77 -9.78
N ARG A 490 -4.71 8.52 -9.50
CA ARG A 490 -6.01 8.37 -10.19
C ARG A 490 -5.93 8.53 -11.71
N LEU A 491 -4.99 9.32 -12.22
CA LEU A 491 -4.79 9.54 -13.66
C LEU A 491 -4.19 8.33 -14.39
N SER A 492 -3.78 7.29 -13.68
CA SER A 492 -3.34 6.03 -14.28
C SER A 492 -4.51 5.17 -14.82
N ILE A 493 -5.75 5.60 -14.58
CA ILE A 493 -6.97 5.03 -15.15
C ILE A 493 -7.78 6.18 -15.75
N GLN A 494 -7.98 6.16 -17.06
CA GLN A 494 -8.74 7.19 -17.77
C GLN A 494 -9.69 6.55 -18.77
N ALA A 495 -10.81 7.24 -19.05
CA ALA A 495 -11.81 6.82 -20.00
C ALA A 495 -11.59 7.44 -21.38
N PHE A 496 -11.76 6.61 -22.42
CA PHE A 496 -11.62 7.00 -23.81
C PHE A 496 -12.77 6.44 -24.67
N GLN A 497 -13.10 7.14 -25.72
CA GLN A 497 -13.96 6.60 -26.79
C GLN A 497 -13.12 5.69 -27.69
N PRO A 498 -13.48 4.40 -27.82
CA PRO A 498 -12.75 3.49 -28.70
C PRO A 498 -13.03 3.80 -30.17
N LYS A 499 -11.97 3.80 -30.96
CA LYS A 499 -12.01 3.82 -32.41
C LYS A 499 -11.39 2.53 -32.92
N LEU A 500 -12.07 1.83 -33.79
CA LEU A 500 -11.55 0.56 -34.31
C LEU A 500 -10.32 0.78 -35.17
N VAL A 501 -9.29 -0.02 -34.90
CA VAL A 501 -8.04 -0.01 -35.65
C VAL A 501 -7.64 -1.42 -36.07
N GLU A 502 -6.96 -1.49 -37.21
CA GLU A 502 -6.35 -2.74 -37.65
C GLU A 502 -5.12 -3.09 -36.82
N GLY A 503 -4.78 -4.37 -36.78
CA GLY A 503 -3.64 -4.88 -36.02
C GLY A 503 -4.02 -5.41 -34.64
N LYS A 504 -3.02 -5.56 -33.76
CA LYS A 504 -3.18 -6.18 -32.43
C LYS A 504 -2.82 -5.22 -31.29
N ALA A 505 -2.28 -4.05 -31.59
CA ALA A 505 -1.82 -3.07 -30.61
C ALA A 505 -2.87 -1.99 -30.38
N ILE A 506 -2.99 -1.55 -29.13
CA ILE A 506 -3.83 -0.42 -28.73
C ILE A 506 -3.12 0.87 -29.13
N GLN A 507 -3.82 1.77 -29.81
CA GLN A 507 -3.30 3.10 -30.12
C GLN A 507 -3.65 4.09 -29.02
N LEU A 508 -2.64 4.80 -28.50
CA LEU A 508 -2.78 5.78 -27.44
C LEU A 508 -2.38 7.16 -27.91
N HIS A 509 -3.14 8.16 -27.47
CA HIS A 509 -2.84 9.56 -27.78
C HIS A 509 -1.53 10.00 -27.06
N PRO A 510 -0.58 10.63 -27.74
CA PRO A 510 0.73 10.96 -27.16
C PRO A 510 0.66 11.89 -25.94
N LEU A 511 -0.28 12.85 -25.90
CA LEU A 511 -0.39 13.81 -24.80
C LEU A 511 -0.84 13.21 -23.47
N VAL A 512 -1.55 12.07 -23.47
CA VAL A 512 -2.02 11.41 -22.24
C VAL A 512 -0.98 10.46 -21.63
N CYS A 513 0.11 10.18 -22.34
CA CYS A 513 1.15 9.25 -21.88
C CYS A 513 1.73 9.62 -20.51
N ALA A 514 1.83 10.93 -20.19
CA ALA A 514 2.35 11.38 -18.90
C ALA A 514 1.46 10.97 -17.71
N GLY A 515 0.14 11.02 -17.86
CA GLY A 515 -0.79 10.59 -16.82
C GLY A 515 -0.65 9.10 -16.50
N PHE A 516 -0.34 8.27 -17.49
CA PHE A 516 -0.08 6.84 -17.34
C PHE A 516 1.38 6.51 -17.01
N ASN A 517 2.29 7.48 -17.10
CA ASN A 517 3.74 7.23 -17.12
C ASN A 517 4.11 6.15 -18.14
N ALA A 518 3.50 6.23 -19.35
CA ALA A 518 3.64 5.25 -20.42
C ALA A 518 4.58 5.73 -21.51
N ASP A 519 5.34 4.80 -22.08
CA ASP A 519 6.11 4.97 -23.30
C ASP A 519 5.81 3.84 -24.29
N PHE A 520 6.36 3.92 -25.49
CA PHE A 520 6.06 2.98 -26.56
C PHE A 520 7.21 2.02 -26.84
N ASP A 521 7.98 1.67 -25.79
CA ASP A 521 9.12 0.75 -25.87
C ASP A 521 8.75 -0.74 -25.69
N GLY A 522 7.46 -1.06 -25.63
CA GLY A 522 6.91 -2.40 -25.38
C GLY A 522 5.91 -2.43 -24.22
N ASP A 523 5.54 -1.28 -23.68
CA ASP A 523 4.54 -1.16 -22.63
C ASP A 523 3.20 -1.77 -23.04
N GLN A 524 2.51 -2.36 -22.07
CA GLN A 524 1.17 -2.91 -22.21
C GLN A 524 0.18 -2.13 -21.35
N MET A 525 -1.04 -2.02 -21.85
CA MET A 525 -2.16 -1.46 -21.10
C MET A 525 -3.34 -2.42 -21.05
N ALA A 526 -4.07 -2.37 -19.93
CA ALA A 526 -5.33 -3.08 -19.78
C ALA A 526 -6.49 -2.22 -20.27
N VAL A 527 -7.49 -2.85 -20.84
CA VAL A 527 -8.75 -2.25 -21.29
C VAL A 527 -9.87 -2.86 -20.47
N HIS A 528 -10.76 -2.04 -19.95
CA HIS A 528 -11.95 -2.46 -19.21
C HIS A 528 -13.19 -1.81 -19.79
N LEU A 529 -14.27 -2.56 -19.88
CA LEU A 529 -15.55 -2.08 -20.41
C LEU A 529 -16.55 -1.88 -19.27
N PRO A 530 -16.96 -0.64 -18.95
CA PRO A 530 -18.09 -0.39 -18.06
C PRO A 530 -19.38 -0.90 -18.71
N LEU A 531 -20.19 -1.67 -17.95
CA LEU A 531 -21.34 -2.37 -18.52
C LEU A 531 -22.66 -1.60 -18.37
N SER A 532 -22.91 -0.98 -17.19
CA SER A 532 -24.16 -0.28 -16.93
C SER A 532 -24.19 1.12 -17.56
N LYS A 533 -25.39 1.67 -17.71
CA LYS A 533 -25.57 3.03 -18.25
C LYS A 533 -24.99 4.08 -17.30
N GLU A 534 -25.14 3.86 -16.00
CA GLU A 534 -24.61 4.71 -14.94
C GLU A 534 -23.07 4.71 -14.96
N ALA A 535 -22.45 3.53 -15.04
CA ALA A 535 -21.00 3.39 -15.15
C ALA A 535 -20.44 4.03 -16.42
N GLN A 536 -21.17 3.96 -17.55
CA GLN A 536 -20.80 4.66 -18.78
C GLN A 536 -20.92 6.19 -18.63
N ALA A 537 -21.92 6.70 -17.90
CA ALA A 537 -22.06 8.12 -17.60
C ALA A 537 -20.90 8.61 -16.71
N GLU A 538 -20.57 7.89 -15.64
CA GLU A 538 -19.42 8.20 -14.80
C GLU A 538 -18.09 8.18 -15.59
N ALA A 539 -17.89 7.20 -16.45
CA ALA A 539 -16.73 7.12 -17.32
C ALA A 539 -16.60 8.36 -18.23
N ARG A 540 -17.73 8.83 -18.79
CA ARG A 540 -17.77 10.02 -19.64
C ARG A 540 -17.53 11.31 -18.84
N ASP A 541 -18.25 11.48 -17.72
CA ASP A 541 -18.34 12.76 -17.03
C ASP A 541 -17.20 12.97 -16.02
N LEU A 542 -16.74 11.90 -15.35
CA LEU A 542 -15.69 12.00 -14.33
C LEU A 542 -14.32 11.50 -14.81
N MET A 543 -14.27 10.40 -15.59
CA MET A 543 -13.01 9.72 -15.90
C MET A 543 -12.47 10.03 -17.29
N SER A 544 -13.17 10.79 -18.12
CA SER A 544 -12.70 11.16 -19.46
C SER A 544 -11.38 11.94 -19.39
N ALA A 545 -10.47 11.66 -20.32
CA ALA A 545 -9.20 12.37 -20.43
C ALA A 545 -9.38 13.88 -20.67
N THR A 546 -10.49 14.30 -21.28
CA THR A 546 -10.81 15.73 -21.48
C THR A 546 -11.17 16.46 -20.21
N ASN A 547 -11.71 15.77 -19.20
CA ASN A 547 -12.11 16.37 -17.94
C ASN A 547 -10.98 16.35 -16.90
N ASN A 548 -9.94 15.53 -17.12
CA ASN A 548 -8.80 15.36 -16.22
C ASN A 548 -7.51 15.95 -16.81
N LEU A 549 -7.55 17.20 -17.21
CA LEU A 549 -6.41 17.89 -17.83
C LEU A 549 -5.42 18.47 -16.82
N LEU A 550 -5.81 18.65 -15.55
CA LEU A 550 -4.98 19.18 -14.48
C LEU A 550 -4.62 18.09 -13.46
N LYS A 551 -3.44 18.21 -12.87
CA LYS A 551 -2.99 17.32 -11.79
C LYS A 551 -3.69 17.68 -10.48
N PRO A 552 -4.18 16.69 -9.72
CA PRO A 552 -4.77 16.95 -8.40
C PRO A 552 -3.77 17.50 -7.37
N ALA A 553 -2.46 17.26 -7.57
CA ALA A 553 -1.43 17.65 -6.63
C ALA A 553 -1.14 19.15 -6.63
N ASP A 554 -1.02 19.77 -7.82
CA ASP A 554 -0.52 21.12 -8.01
C ASP A 554 -1.33 21.98 -9.01
N GLY A 555 -2.37 21.41 -9.61
CA GLY A 555 -3.15 22.08 -10.65
C GLY A 555 -2.40 22.34 -11.96
N SER A 556 -1.20 21.81 -12.12
CA SER A 556 -0.47 21.92 -13.38
C SER A 556 -1.09 21.05 -14.47
N PRO A 557 -1.00 21.44 -15.76
CA PRO A 557 -1.50 20.62 -16.85
C PRO A 557 -0.82 19.24 -16.87
N VAL A 558 -1.64 18.19 -16.91
CA VAL A 558 -1.20 16.78 -17.08
C VAL A 558 -0.67 16.55 -18.48
N LEU A 559 -1.19 17.31 -19.47
CA LEU A 559 -0.81 17.18 -20.86
C LEU A 559 0.70 17.36 -21.02
N ASN A 560 1.38 16.26 -21.33
CA ASN A 560 2.82 16.30 -21.52
C ASN A 560 3.13 16.70 -22.96
N ILE A 561 3.26 18.01 -23.15
CA ILE A 561 3.89 18.53 -24.36
C ILE A 561 5.36 18.19 -24.26
N SER A 562 5.84 17.23 -25.04
CA SER A 562 7.20 16.74 -24.99
C SER A 562 7.68 16.30 -26.37
N GLN A 563 8.97 16.06 -26.49
CA GLN A 563 9.62 15.53 -27.68
C GLN A 563 9.24 16.29 -28.97
N ASP A 564 8.73 15.60 -29.99
CA ASP A 564 8.42 16.19 -31.29
C ASP A 564 7.38 17.30 -31.25
N ILE A 565 6.47 17.27 -30.26
CA ILE A 565 5.46 18.33 -30.12
C ILE A 565 6.12 19.63 -29.64
N VAL A 566 7.09 19.57 -28.76
CA VAL A 566 7.89 20.74 -28.36
C VAL A 566 8.78 21.17 -29.51
N LEU A 567 9.48 20.22 -30.10
CA LEU A 567 10.46 20.48 -31.15
C LEU A 567 9.83 21.22 -32.36
N GLY A 568 8.66 20.73 -32.82
CA GLY A 568 7.97 21.36 -33.96
C GLY A 568 7.48 22.79 -33.69
N ASN A 569 6.90 23.03 -32.49
CA ASN A 569 6.44 24.38 -32.11
C ASN A 569 7.63 25.30 -31.80
N TYR A 570 8.70 24.78 -31.24
CA TYR A 570 9.92 25.56 -31.03
C TYR A 570 10.56 25.92 -32.38
N TYR A 571 10.68 25.00 -33.31
CA TYR A 571 11.22 25.26 -34.66
C TYR A 571 10.45 26.35 -35.44
N LEU A 572 9.12 26.40 -35.25
CA LEU A 572 8.31 27.46 -35.82
C LEU A 572 8.63 28.83 -35.25
N THR A 573 8.95 28.93 -33.97
CA THR A 573 8.95 30.21 -33.25
C THR A 573 10.33 30.66 -32.80
N TYR A 574 11.40 29.87 -32.95
CA TYR A 574 12.73 30.26 -32.48
C TYR A 574 13.38 31.33 -33.37
N ASP A 575 14.23 32.14 -32.76
CA ASP A 575 14.98 33.19 -33.45
C ASP A 575 16.28 32.58 -33.99
N LYS A 576 16.40 32.50 -35.33
CA LYS A 576 17.61 31.99 -35.96
C LYS A 576 18.73 33.01 -35.82
N PRO A 577 19.88 32.68 -35.20
CA PRO A 577 20.96 33.65 -34.96
C PRO A 577 21.48 34.32 -36.25
N SER A 578 21.34 33.64 -37.38
CA SER A 578 21.76 34.15 -38.69
C SER A 578 20.72 35.02 -39.40
N ALA A 579 19.54 35.23 -38.82
CA ALA A 579 18.47 36.02 -39.49
C ALA A 579 18.78 37.52 -39.46
N GLN A 580 18.88 38.15 -40.66
CA GLN A 580 19.09 39.58 -40.80
C GLN A 580 17.85 40.33 -40.32
N THR A 581 17.99 41.15 -39.28
CA THR A 581 16.89 41.94 -38.69
C THR A 581 16.67 43.28 -39.37
N GLU A 582 17.63 43.77 -40.18
CA GLU A 582 17.63 45.13 -40.74
C GLU A 582 16.72 45.31 -41.98
N ASN A 583 16.53 44.25 -42.81
CA ASN A 583 15.68 44.28 -44.01
C ASN A 583 14.42 43.43 -43.87
N ARG A 584 13.45 43.88 -43.08
CA ARG A 584 12.17 43.14 -42.93
C ARG A 584 11.29 43.32 -44.16
N LYS A 585 10.96 42.22 -44.85
CA LYS A 585 9.98 42.21 -45.94
C LYS A 585 8.58 42.46 -45.36
N ALA A 586 7.82 43.37 -46.00
CA ALA A 586 6.47 43.72 -45.60
C ALA A 586 5.45 42.96 -46.46
N PHE A 587 4.44 42.42 -45.84
CA PHE A 587 3.33 41.69 -46.50
C PHE A 587 1.99 42.28 -46.06
N SER A 588 1.07 42.45 -47.01
CA SER A 588 -0.27 43.00 -46.75
C SER A 588 -1.18 42.04 -46.02
N SER A 589 -0.96 40.74 -46.14
CA SER A 589 -1.73 39.71 -45.49
C SER A 589 -0.88 38.47 -45.16
N VAL A 590 -1.41 37.61 -44.29
CA VAL A 590 -0.78 36.31 -43.94
C VAL A 590 -0.67 35.42 -45.19
N TYR A 591 -1.69 35.41 -46.04
CA TYR A 591 -1.74 34.63 -47.27
C TYR A 591 -0.59 35.02 -48.26
N GLU A 592 -0.30 36.30 -48.37
CA GLU A 592 0.81 36.79 -49.21
C GLU A 592 2.18 36.30 -48.64
N ALA A 593 2.35 36.34 -47.34
CA ALA A 593 3.54 35.79 -46.69
C ALA A 593 3.67 34.27 -46.85
N GLU A 594 2.56 33.52 -46.80
CA GLU A 594 2.49 32.10 -47.05
C GLU A 594 2.88 31.74 -48.50
N MET A 595 2.34 32.48 -49.46
CA MET A 595 2.73 32.34 -50.89
C MET A 595 4.24 32.61 -51.11
N ALA A 596 4.78 33.59 -50.41
CA ALA A 596 6.22 33.87 -50.46
C ALA A 596 7.07 32.75 -49.85
N TYR A 597 6.60 32.12 -48.83
CA TYR A 597 7.21 30.92 -48.22
C TYR A 597 7.17 29.72 -49.16
N ASP A 598 6.00 29.39 -49.74
CA ASP A 598 5.84 28.28 -50.67
C ASP A 598 6.71 28.45 -51.95
N ASN A 599 6.96 29.67 -52.36
CA ASN A 599 7.88 30.01 -53.46
C ASN A 599 9.35 30.12 -53.03
N GLY A 600 9.71 29.80 -51.79
CA GLY A 600 11.08 29.79 -51.30
C GLY A 600 11.71 31.18 -51.16
N LYS A 601 10.90 32.24 -51.08
CA LYS A 601 11.41 33.65 -50.97
C LYS A 601 11.68 34.08 -49.55
N ILE A 602 11.11 33.39 -48.57
CA ILE A 602 11.29 33.55 -47.13
C ILE A 602 11.33 32.21 -46.44
N GLU A 603 12.02 32.10 -45.29
CA GLU A 603 11.97 30.99 -44.37
C GLU A 603 10.98 31.26 -43.27
N LEU A 604 10.58 30.25 -42.52
CA LEU A 604 9.64 30.36 -41.40
C LEU A 604 10.14 31.29 -40.30
N GLN A 605 11.45 31.32 -40.06
CA GLN A 605 12.12 32.12 -39.04
C GLN A 605 12.56 33.51 -39.56
N THR A 606 12.33 33.81 -40.85
CA THR A 606 12.69 35.11 -41.40
C THR A 606 11.86 36.22 -40.74
N PRO A 607 12.49 37.30 -40.21
CA PRO A 607 11.76 38.43 -39.65
C PRO A 607 10.98 39.18 -40.74
N ILE A 608 9.66 39.25 -40.58
CA ILE A 608 8.75 39.93 -41.52
C ILE A 608 7.88 40.99 -40.81
N ARG A 609 7.26 41.82 -41.62
CA ARG A 609 6.20 42.73 -41.19
C ARG A 609 4.91 42.35 -41.89
N VAL A 610 3.91 41.91 -41.10
CA VAL A 610 2.66 41.39 -41.64
C VAL A 610 1.46 42.00 -40.91
N PHE A 611 0.36 42.22 -41.65
CA PHE A 611 -0.92 42.61 -41.07
C PHE A 611 -1.65 41.35 -40.57
N THR A 612 -1.84 41.24 -39.25
CA THR A 612 -2.53 40.12 -38.60
C THR A 612 -3.30 40.61 -37.39
N LYS A 613 -4.47 40.02 -37.12
CA LYS A 613 -5.39 40.36 -36.00
C LYS A 613 -5.62 41.90 -35.89
N GLY A 614 -5.82 42.59 -37.05
CA GLY A 614 -6.14 44.03 -37.10
C GLY A 614 -4.97 44.99 -36.86
N GLN A 615 -3.74 44.52 -36.77
CA GLN A 615 -2.54 45.32 -36.51
C GLN A 615 -1.37 44.87 -37.40
N ILE A 616 -0.50 45.84 -37.73
CA ILE A 616 0.79 45.53 -38.38
C ILE A 616 1.78 45.08 -37.28
N ARG A 617 2.30 43.86 -37.40
CA ARG A 617 3.22 43.27 -36.41
C ARG A 617 4.57 42.93 -37.05
N ASN A 618 5.62 43.16 -36.28
CA ASN A 618 6.95 42.69 -36.60
C ASN A 618 7.10 41.29 -35.98
N THR A 619 7.10 40.25 -36.77
CA THR A 619 7.08 38.85 -36.29
C THR A 619 7.72 37.94 -37.32
N THR A 620 7.60 36.64 -37.17
CA THR A 620 8.00 35.62 -38.17
C THR A 620 6.78 34.88 -38.67
N LEU A 621 6.86 34.31 -39.90
CA LEU A 621 5.74 33.52 -40.44
C LEU A 621 5.40 32.30 -39.53
N GLY A 622 6.42 31.65 -38.94
CA GLY A 622 6.18 30.54 -38.02
C GLY A 622 5.40 30.94 -36.78
N ARG A 623 5.65 32.13 -36.20
CA ARG A 623 4.86 32.66 -35.07
C ARG A 623 3.42 33.01 -35.46
N VAL A 624 3.19 33.43 -36.70
CA VAL A 624 1.83 33.64 -37.21
C VAL A 624 1.09 32.29 -37.23
N PHE A 625 1.68 31.25 -37.81
CA PHE A 625 1.09 29.91 -37.84
C PHE A 625 0.81 29.37 -36.45
N PHE A 626 1.69 29.61 -35.49
CA PHE A 626 1.45 29.21 -34.10
C PHE A 626 0.23 29.94 -33.50
N ASN A 627 0.07 31.22 -33.76
CA ASN A 627 -1.05 32.01 -33.25
C ASN A 627 -2.38 31.68 -33.92
N GLU A 628 -2.39 31.11 -35.13
CA GLU A 628 -3.62 30.66 -35.81
C GLU A 628 -4.29 29.47 -35.15
N ILE A 629 -3.54 28.62 -34.47
CA ILE A 629 -4.10 27.45 -33.75
C ILE A 629 -4.70 27.83 -32.41
N LEU A 630 -4.36 29.01 -31.87
CA LEU A 630 -4.90 29.49 -30.60
C LEU A 630 -6.34 29.99 -30.78
N PRO A 631 -7.15 30.07 -29.74
CA PRO A 631 -8.49 30.66 -29.81
C PRO A 631 -8.44 32.09 -30.36
N ALA A 632 -9.47 32.51 -31.10
CA ALA A 632 -9.49 33.80 -31.82
C ALA A 632 -9.22 35.00 -30.91
N ASP A 633 -9.79 35.01 -29.71
CA ASP A 633 -9.69 36.10 -28.72
C ASP A 633 -8.46 35.97 -27.80
N PHE A 634 -7.58 35.00 -28.06
CA PHE A 634 -6.35 34.87 -27.27
C PHE A 634 -5.35 35.94 -27.68
N PRO A 635 -4.64 36.59 -26.72
CA PRO A 635 -3.60 37.56 -27.03
C PRO A 635 -2.53 36.96 -27.95
N TYR A 636 -2.04 37.77 -28.89
CA TYR A 636 -0.96 37.35 -29.77
C TYR A 636 0.31 37.07 -28.97
N ASP A 637 0.84 35.83 -29.05
CA ASP A 637 2.08 35.42 -28.37
C ASP A 637 3.23 35.46 -29.37
N ASP A 638 4.19 36.39 -29.15
CA ASP A 638 5.39 36.58 -29.97
C ASP A 638 6.62 35.92 -29.34
N ASN A 639 6.44 35.19 -28.24
CA ASN A 639 7.55 34.51 -27.55
C ASN A 639 7.95 33.22 -28.24
N VAL A 640 9.21 32.82 -28.02
CA VAL A 640 9.71 31.51 -28.45
C VAL A 640 9.03 30.41 -27.63
N GLN A 641 8.45 29.41 -28.29
CA GLN A 641 7.65 28.37 -27.67
C GLN A 641 8.52 27.24 -27.17
N THR A 642 9.11 27.43 -26.01
CA THR A 642 9.79 26.36 -25.27
C THR A 642 8.77 25.47 -24.53
N LYS A 643 9.19 24.30 -24.04
CA LYS A 643 8.35 23.40 -23.20
C LYS A 643 7.68 24.14 -22.04
N LYS A 644 8.39 25.08 -21.38
CA LYS A 644 7.85 25.87 -20.27
C LYS A 644 6.80 26.86 -20.76
N GLN A 645 7.05 27.51 -21.88
CA GLN A 645 6.12 28.52 -22.45
C GLN A 645 4.84 27.84 -22.95
N LEU A 646 4.94 26.70 -23.66
CA LEU A 646 3.78 25.95 -24.11
C LEU A 646 2.87 25.51 -22.94
N LYS A 647 3.45 25.07 -21.80
CA LYS A 647 2.68 24.79 -20.60
C LYS A 647 1.95 26.01 -20.04
N LYS A 648 2.62 27.20 -20.02
CA LYS A 648 2.00 28.45 -19.59
C LYS A 648 0.85 28.86 -20.50
N VAL A 649 1.02 28.72 -21.81
CA VAL A 649 -0.03 29.00 -22.80
C VAL A 649 -1.24 28.09 -22.56
N LEU A 650 -1.05 26.77 -22.40
CA LEU A 650 -2.17 25.88 -22.12
C LEU A 650 -2.85 26.16 -20.78
N ALA A 651 -2.10 26.51 -19.74
CA ALA A 651 -2.68 26.89 -18.45
C ALA A 651 -3.56 28.15 -18.56
N LYS A 652 -3.11 29.16 -19.32
CA LYS A 652 -3.91 30.38 -19.61
C LYS A 652 -5.16 30.09 -20.43
N ILE A 653 -5.07 29.18 -21.40
CA ILE A 653 -6.23 28.75 -22.21
C ILE A 653 -7.23 28.01 -21.33
N PHE A 654 -6.76 27.13 -20.47
CA PHE A 654 -7.62 26.43 -19.52
C PHE A 654 -8.38 27.37 -18.60
N ALA A 655 -7.68 28.35 -18.00
CA ALA A 655 -8.27 29.32 -17.10
C ALA A 655 -9.35 30.17 -17.76
N LYS A 656 -9.17 30.51 -19.06
CA LYS A 656 -10.08 31.42 -19.77
C LYS A 656 -11.20 30.71 -20.53
N TYR A 657 -10.93 29.53 -21.11
CA TYR A 657 -11.85 28.85 -22.05
C TYR A 657 -12.30 27.48 -21.58
N GLY A 658 -11.79 26.97 -20.44
CA GLY A 658 -12.14 25.68 -19.89
C GLY A 658 -11.49 24.45 -20.58
N ALA A 659 -11.90 23.27 -20.16
CA ALA A 659 -11.28 22.01 -20.53
C ALA A 659 -11.44 21.65 -22.02
N GLU A 660 -12.63 21.85 -22.57
CA GLU A 660 -12.95 21.39 -23.94
C GLU A 660 -12.13 22.16 -25.01
N GLU A 661 -12.05 23.49 -24.91
CA GLU A 661 -11.28 24.29 -25.88
C GLU A 661 -9.78 24.09 -25.70
N THR A 662 -9.34 23.81 -24.45
CA THR A 662 -7.94 23.43 -24.18
C THR A 662 -7.58 22.11 -24.86
N ALA A 663 -8.46 21.10 -24.79
CA ALA A 663 -8.26 19.83 -25.48
C ALA A 663 -8.19 20.00 -27.01
N LYS A 664 -9.11 20.79 -27.60
CA LYS A 664 -9.09 21.09 -29.04
C LYS A 664 -7.83 21.81 -29.47
N THR A 665 -7.37 22.79 -28.67
CA THR A 665 -6.15 23.54 -28.96
C THR A 665 -4.91 22.67 -28.84
N ALA A 666 -4.86 21.77 -27.83
CA ALA A 666 -3.77 20.81 -27.68
C ALA A 666 -3.70 19.83 -28.87
N ASP A 667 -4.83 19.38 -29.38
CA ASP A 667 -4.88 18.54 -30.61
C ASP A 667 -4.40 19.30 -31.85
N ARG A 668 -4.80 20.56 -32.04
CA ARG A 668 -4.31 21.40 -33.14
C ARG A 668 -2.80 21.65 -33.03
N MET A 669 -2.32 21.96 -31.81
CA MET A 669 -0.90 22.15 -31.49
C MET A 669 -0.07 20.90 -31.78
N LYS A 670 -0.56 19.71 -31.39
CA LYS A 670 0.06 18.41 -31.73
C LYS A 670 0.17 18.20 -33.24
N GLY A 671 -0.93 18.42 -33.97
CA GLY A 671 -0.96 18.21 -35.43
C GLY A 671 0.02 19.11 -36.18
N GLN A 672 0.05 20.41 -35.82
CA GLN A 672 0.99 21.37 -36.38
C GLN A 672 2.43 21.00 -36.03
N ALA A 673 2.70 20.69 -34.77
CA ALA A 673 4.03 20.33 -34.32
C ALA A 673 4.61 19.14 -35.09
N PHE A 674 3.84 18.07 -35.26
CA PHE A 674 4.30 16.90 -36.03
C PHE A 674 4.61 17.23 -37.48
N ARG A 675 3.78 18.07 -38.13
CA ARG A 675 4.02 18.54 -39.53
C ARG A 675 5.35 19.26 -39.63
N PHE A 676 5.61 20.22 -38.72
CA PHE A 676 6.81 21.07 -38.79
C PHE A 676 8.05 20.38 -38.20
N ALA A 677 7.92 19.46 -37.23
CA ALA A 677 9.04 18.65 -36.79
C ALA A 677 9.54 17.72 -37.93
N THR A 678 8.63 17.17 -38.72
CA THR A 678 8.97 16.38 -39.90
C THR A 678 9.64 17.22 -40.98
N ALA A 679 9.11 18.47 -41.23
CA ALA A 679 9.68 19.39 -42.20
C ALA A 679 11.04 19.94 -41.78
N ALA A 680 11.26 20.12 -40.44
CA ALA A 680 12.53 20.58 -39.89
C ALA A 680 13.66 19.58 -40.08
N ALA A 681 13.36 18.30 -40.13
CA ALA A 681 14.29 17.18 -40.31
C ALA A 681 15.52 17.26 -39.37
N ILE A 682 15.30 17.68 -38.10
CA ILE A 682 16.37 17.81 -37.11
C ILE A 682 16.91 16.43 -36.76
N SER A 683 18.21 16.24 -36.97
CA SER A 683 18.91 14.99 -36.77
C SER A 683 20.22 15.25 -36.05
N THR A 684 20.75 14.24 -35.37
CA THR A 684 22.04 14.30 -34.65
C THR A 684 23.00 13.23 -35.09
N GLY A 685 24.28 13.61 -35.18
CA GLY A 685 25.39 12.71 -35.42
C GLY A 685 26.52 12.98 -34.42
N LYS A 686 27.59 12.22 -34.55
CA LYS A 686 28.77 12.36 -33.70
C LYS A 686 29.40 13.75 -33.77
N ASP A 687 29.39 14.37 -34.95
CA ASP A 687 30.04 15.65 -35.19
C ASP A 687 29.25 16.85 -34.64
N ASP A 688 27.95 16.68 -34.38
CA ASP A 688 27.12 17.70 -33.75
C ASP A 688 27.47 17.93 -32.27
N TYR A 689 28.11 16.98 -31.62
CA TYR A 689 28.67 17.15 -30.27
C TYR A 689 30.04 17.84 -30.40
N ILE A 690 30.05 19.15 -30.29
CA ILE A 690 31.25 19.95 -30.44
C ILE A 690 32.09 19.85 -29.18
N SER A 691 33.39 19.63 -29.37
CA SER A 691 34.39 19.68 -28.30
C SER A 691 34.97 21.08 -28.26
N PHE A 692 35.19 21.63 -27.10
CA PHE A 692 35.74 22.95 -26.86
C PHE A 692 37.08 22.85 -26.18
N ASP A 693 38.09 23.52 -26.73
CA ASP A 693 39.48 23.46 -26.22
C ASP A 693 39.56 24.13 -24.84
N GLU A 694 38.71 25.12 -24.54
CA GLU A 694 38.62 25.82 -23.26
C GLU A 694 38.28 24.88 -22.09
N ILE A 695 37.62 23.74 -22.35
CA ILE A 695 37.32 22.71 -21.32
C ILE A 695 38.63 22.06 -20.86
N GLY A 696 39.57 21.83 -21.75
CA GLY A 696 40.91 21.33 -21.42
C GLY A 696 41.65 22.24 -20.42
N GLU A 697 41.49 23.56 -20.56
CA GLU A 697 42.08 24.56 -19.66
C GLU A 697 41.45 24.47 -18.25
N PHE A 698 40.11 24.31 -18.17
CA PHE A 698 39.42 24.18 -16.89
C PHE A 698 39.79 22.89 -16.16
N VAL A 699 39.98 21.79 -16.88
CA VAL A 699 40.43 20.52 -16.33
C VAL A 699 41.88 20.64 -15.84
N ALA A 700 42.77 21.29 -16.61
CA ALA A 700 44.16 21.50 -16.20
C ALA A 700 44.29 22.37 -14.95
N GLU A 701 43.45 23.40 -14.81
CA GLU A 701 43.35 24.22 -13.58
C GLU A 701 42.92 23.38 -12.38
N GLY A 702 41.93 22.49 -12.58
CA GLY A 702 41.47 21.53 -11.57
C GLY A 702 42.57 20.57 -11.11
N ASP A 703 43.35 20.04 -12.06
CA ASP A 703 44.47 19.18 -11.77
C ASP A 703 45.58 19.91 -10.97
N ALA A 704 45.91 21.12 -11.37
CA ALA A 704 46.88 21.93 -10.64
C ALA A 704 46.45 22.20 -9.20
N ARG A 705 45.17 22.49 -9.00
CA ARG A 705 44.59 22.74 -7.66
C ARG A 705 44.55 21.47 -6.79
N ALA A 706 44.19 20.32 -7.38
CA ALA A 706 44.24 19.03 -6.70
C ALA A 706 45.68 18.63 -6.31
N ALA A 707 46.67 18.90 -7.18
CA ALA A 707 48.08 18.64 -6.89
C ALA A 707 48.55 19.51 -5.71
N LEU A 708 48.22 20.79 -5.67
CA LEU A 708 48.54 21.68 -4.56
C LEU A 708 47.93 21.23 -3.24
N ILE A 709 46.67 20.76 -3.22
CA ILE A 709 46.07 20.20 -2.03
C ILE A 709 46.79 18.92 -1.57
N SER A 710 47.21 18.06 -2.51
CA SER A 710 48.01 16.88 -2.16
C SER A 710 49.37 17.25 -1.58
N GLU A 711 50.03 18.28 -2.11
CA GLU A 711 51.29 18.78 -1.55
C GLU A 711 51.13 19.36 -0.14
N GLN A 712 50.03 20.09 0.13
CA GLN A 712 49.71 20.56 1.46
C GLN A 712 49.47 19.43 2.45
N PHE A 713 48.88 18.34 2.00
CA PHE A 713 48.71 17.13 2.79
C PHE A 713 50.06 16.47 3.10
N ASP A 714 50.91 16.31 2.10
CA ASP A 714 52.26 15.74 2.28
C ASP A 714 53.14 16.57 3.20
N GLN A 715 52.91 17.89 3.26
CA GLN A 715 53.51 18.81 4.20
C GLN A 715 52.90 18.77 5.61
N GLY A 716 51.81 18.02 5.82
CA GLY A 716 51.13 17.90 7.11
C GLY A 716 50.26 19.13 7.48
N LEU A 717 49.94 20.00 6.52
CA LEU A 717 49.14 21.23 6.75
C LEU A 717 47.65 20.96 6.84
N VAL A 718 47.18 19.88 6.24
CA VAL A 718 45.76 19.48 6.24
C VAL A 718 45.63 17.99 6.60
N THR A 719 44.50 17.64 7.24
CA THR A 719 44.14 16.24 7.55
C THR A 719 43.66 15.51 6.29
N ASP A 720 43.57 14.16 6.33
CA ASP A 720 43.07 13.38 5.20
C ASP A 720 41.59 13.69 4.85
N ASP A 721 40.78 13.95 5.87
CA ASP A 721 39.37 14.33 5.65
C ASP A 721 39.25 15.73 5.02
N GLU A 722 40.09 16.68 5.44
CA GLU A 722 40.17 18.00 4.84
C GLU A 722 40.69 17.93 3.40
N ARG A 723 41.76 17.14 3.13
CA ARG A 723 42.29 16.89 1.80
C ARG A 723 41.18 16.37 0.88
N TYR A 724 40.44 15.36 1.33
CA TYR A 724 39.32 14.81 0.61
C TYR A 724 38.25 15.87 0.30
N SER A 725 37.80 16.62 1.31
CA SER A 725 36.78 17.64 1.16
C SER A 725 37.19 18.76 0.21
N LEU A 726 38.43 19.22 0.31
CA LEU A 726 38.99 20.27 -0.55
C LEU A 726 39.16 19.80 -1.99
N THR A 727 39.60 18.56 -2.21
CA THR A 727 39.76 17.97 -3.55
C THR A 727 38.40 17.81 -4.24
N VAL A 728 37.42 17.26 -3.55
CA VAL A 728 36.05 17.14 -4.08
C VAL A 728 35.45 18.52 -4.35
N GLY A 729 35.65 19.50 -3.44
CA GLY A 729 35.22 20.88 -3.63
C GLY A 729 35.83 21.56 -4.85
N ALA A 730 37.13 21.35 -5.08
CA ALA A 730 37.82 21.86 -6.27
C ALA A 730 37.23 21.31 -7.57
N TRP A 731 36.99 20.01 -7.64
CA TRP A 731 36.40 19.38 -8.82
C TRP A 731 34.94 19.72 -9.04
N ARG A 732 34.14 19.95 -7.99
CA ARG A 732 32.77 20.48 -8.11
C ARG A 732 32.78 21.90 -8.68
N ALA A 733 33.75 22.74 -8.30
CA ALA A 733 33.86 24.08 -8.85
C ALA A 733 34.19 24.06 -10.36
N VAL A 734 35.08 23.14 -10.80
CA VAL A 734 35.36 22.91 -12.23
C VAL A 734 34.11 22.45 -12.97
N ASP A 735 33.39 21.46 -12.41
CA ASP A 735 32.15 20.93 -13.00
C ASP A 735 31.07 21.98 -13.20
N ASN A 736 30.87 22.85 -12.22
CA ASN A 736 29.92 23.96 -12.31
C ASN A 736 30.37 24.98 -13.38
N ARG A 737 31.66 25.27 -13.47
CA ARG A 737 32.21 26.18 -14.48
C ARG A 737 32.04 25.65 -15.89
N VAL A 738 32.31 24.36 -16.11
CA VAL A 738 32.07 23.67 -17.38
C VAL A 738 30.60 23.70 -17.76
N THR A 739 29.71 23.43 -16.80
CA THR A 739 28.27 23.46 -17.03
C THR A 739 27.78 24.85 -17.42
N SER A 740 28.24 25.92 -16.74
CA SER A 740 27.89 27.28 -17.06
C SER A 740 28.42 27.73 -18.43
N PHE A 741 29.65 27.35 -18.74
CA PHE A 741 30.26 27.60 -20.04
C PHE A 741 29.48 26.95 -21.19
N LEU A 742 29.11 25.68 -21.04
CA LEU A 742 28.31 24.98 -22.04
C LEU A 742 26.94 25.58 -22.24
N LYS A 743 26.28 26.02 -21.15
CA LYS A 743 25.01 26.71 -21.22
C LYS A 743 25.07 27.98 -22.07
N ASP A 744 26.10 28.80 -21.86
CA ASP A 744 26.29 30.02 -22.60
C ASP A 744 26.60 29.75 -24.08
N LYS A 745 27.48 28.84 -24.37
CA LYS A 745 27.81 28.44 -25.74
C LYS A 745 26.62 27.86 -26.50
N LEU A 746 25.85 26.95 -25.89
CA LEU A 746 24.68 26.33 -26.52
C LEU A 746 23.57 27.35 -26.85
N ASN A 747 23.44 28.45 -26.09
CA ASN A 747 22.45 29.49 -26.37
C ASN A 747 22.76 30.29 -27.64
N HIS A 748 24.04 30.36 -28.04
CA HIS A 748 24.50 31.11 -29.20
C HIS A 748 24.80 30.25 -30.45
N MET A 749 24.62 28.91 -30.32
CA MET A 749 24.88 27.98 -31.43
C MET A 749 23.58 27.57 -32.13
N ASP A 750 23.64 27.46 -33.45
CA ASP A 750 22.55 26.95 -34.28
C ASP A 750 22.84 25.53 -34.73
N THR A 751 22.85 24.60 -33.77
CA THR A 751 23.04 23.16 -34.01
C THR A 751 21.82 22.36 -33.64
N SER A 752 21.64 21.18 -34.21
CA SER A 752 20.52 20.28 -33.88
C SER A 752 20.41 19.99 -32.38
N ILE A 753 21.58 19.84 -31.71
CA ILE A 753 21.65 19.58 -30.26
C ILE A 753 21.17 20.82 -29.48
N SER A 754 21.64 22.00 -29.87
CA SER A 754 21.22 23.27 -29.25
C SER A 754 19.71 23.47 -29.35
N VAL A 755 19.10 23.22 -30.50
CA VAL A 755 17.67 23.31 -30.71
C VAL A 755 16.92 22.31 -29.83
N MET A 756 17.39 21.05 -29.71
CA MET A 756 16.74 20.03 -28.86
C MET A 756 16.82 20.36 -27.36
N VAL A 757 17.96 20.82 -26.87
CA VAL A 757 18.20 21.14 -25.47
C VAL A 757 17.49 22.44 -25.07
N ASN A 758 17.66 23.50 -25.85
CA ASN A 758 17.08 24.82 -25.56
C ASN A 758 15.55 24.79 -25.63
N SER A 759 14.97 24.01 -26.53
CA SER A 759 13.51 23.82 -26.59
C SER A 759 12.98 23.07 -25.36
N GLY A 760 13.81 22.23 -24.69
CA GLY A 760 13.40 21.28 -23.67
C GLY A 760 12.66 20.07 -24.25
N ALA A 761 12.82 19.78 -25.53
CA ALA A 761 12.21 18.62 -26.20
C ALA A 761 12.85 17.31 -25.74
N ARG A 762 14.18 17.22 -25.81
CA ARG A 762 14.93 16.04 -25.39
C ARG A 762 16.35 16.41 -24.98
N GLY A 763 16.82 15.78 -23.91
CA GLY A 763 18.14 16.03 -23.35
C GLY A 763 18.22 17.32 -22.52
N ASP A 764 19.28 17.44 -21.76
CA ASP A 764 19.61 18.61 -20.97
C ASP A 764 21.11 18.94 -21.11
N ILE A 765 21.56 19.98 -20.47
CA ILE A 765 22.97 20.41 -20.50
C ILE A 765 23.88 19.33 -19.89
N SER A 766 23.40 18.60 -18.87
CA SER A 766 24.17 17.50 -18.27
C SER A 766 24.46 16.41 -19.28
N ASN A 767 23.49 16.03 -20.13
CA ASN A 767 23.71 15.05 -21.19
C ASN A 767 24.75 15.50 -22.21
N VAL A 768 24.73 16.78 -22.59
CA VAL A 768 25.73 17.36 -23.52
C VAL A 768 27.10 17.40 -22.85
N LYS A 769 27.17 17.73 -21.55
CA LYS A 769 28.40 17.71 -20.76
C LYS A 769 29.04 16.32 -20.76
N LEU A 770 28.27 15.29 -20.42
CA LEU A 770 28.73 13.90 -20.42
C LEU A 770 29.22 13.43 -21.80
N ALA A 771 28.53 13.86 -22.86
CA ALA A 771 28.85 13.47 -24.23
C ALA A 771 30.08 14.16 -24.77
N SER A 772 30.25 15.47 -24.56
CA SER A 772 31.23 16.30 -25.27
C SER A 772 32.30 16.98 -24.40
N ALA A 773 32.09 17.10 -23.10
CA ALA A 773 32.97 17.83 -22.18
C ALA A 773 33.71 16.90 -21.19
N MET A 774 33.07 16.64 -20.04
CA MET A 774 33.60 15.74 -19.03
C MET A 774 32.46 15.05 -18.27
N ILE A 775 32.70 13.84 -17.77
CA ILE A 775 31.73 13.10 -16.97
C ILE A 775 31.73 13.64 -15.52
N GLY A 776 32.91 13.94 -14.94
CA GLY A 776 33.03 14.52 -13.62
C GLY A 776 33.10 13.52 -12.49
N ILE A 777 32.71 13.96 -11.29
CA ILE A 777 32.79 13.15 -10.05
C ILE A 777 31.73 12.06 -10.08
N GLN A 778 32.13 10.84 -9.69
CA GLN A 778 31.26 9.70 -9.52
C GLN A 778 31.09 9.35 -8.05
N VAL A 779 30.02 8.63 -7.73
CA VAL A 779 29.65 8.24 -6.37
C VAL A 779 29.84 6.73 -6.18
N ASP A 780 30.40 6.32 -5.06
CA ASP A 780 30.56 4.93 -4.68
C ASP A 780 29.26 4.31 -4.15
N ALA A 781 29.23 3.00 -3.98
CA ALA A 781 28.10 2.25 -3.41
C ALA A 781 27.67 2.75 -2.02
N SER A 782 28.60 3.32 -1.24
CA SER A 782 28.35 3.89 0.07
C SER A 782 27.90 5.36 0.09
N ASN A 783 27.54 5.95 -1.05
CA ASN A 783 27.24 7.38 -1.25
C ASN A 783 28.46 8.34 -1.06
N ARG A 784 29.68 7.81 -0.98
CA ARG A 784 30.88 8.64 -0.91
C ARG A 784 31.32 9.04 -2.31
N GLU A 785 31.62 10.29 -2.56
CA GLU A 785 32.18 10.78 -3.82
C GLU A 785 33.59 10.27 -4.03
N ILE A 786 33.88 9.83 -5.24
CA ILE A 786 35.20 9.32 -5.60
C ILE A 786 36.09 10.51 -5.93
N GLU A 787 37.23 10.65 -5.23
CA GLU A 787 38.18 11.79 -5.38
C GLU A 787 38.74 11.92 -6.79
N LEU A 788 38.79 10.81 -7.55
CA LEU A 788 39.29 10.77 -8.91
C LEU A 788 38.15 11.06 -9.88
N PRO A 789 38.02 12.27 -10.47
CA PRO A 789 37.00 12.56 -11.44
C PRO A 789 37.28 11.90 -12.76
N ILE A 790 36.23 11.64 -13.55
CA ILE A 790 36.34 11.24 -14.94
C ILE A 790 36.49 12.50 -15.77
N ARG A 791 37.71 12.75 -16.31
CA ARG A 791 38.06 13.97 -17.07
C ARG A 791 37.62 13.88 -18.52
N SER A 792 37.53 12.66 -19.03
CA SER A 792 37.16 12.39 -20.41
C SER A 792 35.64 12.46 -20.62
N SER A 793 35.22 12.64 -21.86
CA SER A 793 33.85 12.55 -22.34
C SER A 793 33.63 11.26 -23.13
N PHE A 794 32.36 10.88 -23.31
CA PHE A 794 32.02 9.72 -24.14
C PHE A 794 32.50 9.86 -25.59
N LYS A 795 32.53 11.10 -26.15
CA LYS A 795 33.01 11.36 -27.50
C LYS A 795 34.49 11.01 -27.66
N HIS A 796 35.32 11.38 -26.67
CA HIS A 796 36.75 11.13 -26.68
C HIS A 796 37.14 9.71 -26.25
N GLY A 797 36.24 9.01 -25.58
CA GLY A 797 36.44 7.69 -25.00
C GLY A 797 37.05 7.76 -23.59
N LEU A 798 36.91 6.70 -22.84
CA LEU A 798 37.38 6.61 -21.44
C LEU A 798 38.66 5.76 -21.38
N SER A 799 39.59 6.15 -20.51
CA SER A 799 40.70 5.28 -20.13
C SER A 799 40.18 4.06 -19.32
N SER A 800 41.01 3.00 -19.21
CA SER A 800 40.61 1.80 -18.47
C SER A 800 40.22 2.09 -16.99
N LEU A 801 40.95 3.01 -16.35
CA LEU A 801 40.67 3.43 -14.97
C LEU A 801 39.35 4.23 -14.87
N GLU A 802 39.17 5.18 -15.77
CA GLU A 802 37.94 5.99 -15.82
C GLU A 802 36.68 5.14 -16.12
N ALA A 803 36.81 4.17 -17.03
CA ALA A 803 35.77 3.21 -17.33
C ALA A 803 35.39 2.36 -16.09
N PHE A 804 36.38 1.96 -15.29
CA PHE A 804 36.15 1.23 -14.07
C PHE A 804 35.40 2.08 -13.04
N VAL A 805 35.78 3.34 -12.84
CA VAL A 805 35.11 4.29 -11.95
C VAL A 805 33.67 4.56 -12.42
N ALA A 806 33.46 4.83 -13.73
CA ALA A 806 32.14 5.02 -14.31
C ALA A 806 31.20 3.83 -14.07
N THR A 807 31.72 2.60 -14.20
CA THR A 807 30.94 1.37 -13.98
C THR A 807 30.45 1.25 -12.54
N ARG A 808 31.21 1.72 -11.55
CA ARG A 808 30.80 1.72 -10.13
C ARG A 808 29.58 2.61 -9.92
N GLY A 809 29.59 3.84 -10.45
CA GLY A 809 28.46 4.77 -10.38
C GLY A 809 27.21 4.22 -11.10
N ALA A 810 27.38 3.70 -12.32
CA ALA A 810 26.29 3.10 -13.08
C ALA A 810 25.66 1.90 -12.37
N ARG A 811 26.48 1.00 -11.80
CA ARG A 811 25.97 -0.14 -11.01
C ARG A 811 25.16 0.31 -9.79
N LYS A 812 25.62 1.34 -9.10
CA LYS A 812 24.88 1.92 -7.98
C LYS A 812 23.54 2.45 -8.42
N GLY A 813 23.47 3.22 -9.50
CA GLY A 813 22.22 3.73 -10.05
C GLY A 813 21.23 2.59 -10.36
N LEU A 814 21.70 1.50 -10.98
CA LEU A 814 20.87 0.31 -11.26
C LEU A 814 20.33 -0.35 -10.00
N ILE A 815 21.17 -0.50 -8.97
CA ILE A 815 20.76 -1.11 -7.69
C ILE A 815 19.76 -0.20 -6.97
N ASP A 816 20.05 1.09 -6.87
CA ASP A 816 19.19 2.07 -6.21
C ASP A 816 17.80 2.11 -6.85
N THR A 817 17.72 2.12 -8.16
CA THR A 817 16.43 2.06 -8.88
C THR A 817 15.63 0.81 -8.52
N ALA A 818 16.27 -0.36 -8.53
CA ALA A 818 15.60 -1.63 -8.24
C ALA A 818 15.09 -1.73 -6.78
N LEU A 819 15.84 -1.20 -5.81
CA LEU A 819 15.50 -1.29 -4.39
C LEU A 819 14.55 -0.17 -3.95
N LYS A 820 14.86 1.07 -4.29
CA LYS A 820 14.10 2.25 -3.82
C LYS A 820 12.67 2.34 -4.39
N THR A 821 12.41 1.74 -5.55
CA THR A 821 11.04 1.64 -6.09
C THR A 821 10.11 0.84 -5.17
N ALA A 822 10.61 -0.25 -4.59
CA ALA A 822 9.85 -1.04 -3.63
C ALA A 822 9.58 -0.25 -2.34
N ASP A 823 10.57 0.48 -1.82
CA ASP A 823 10.45 1.29 -0.61
C ASP A 823 9.45 2.44 -0.80
N SER A 824 9.51 3.13 -1.94
CA SER A 824 8.56 4.18 -2.32
C SER A 824 7.13 3.63 -2.44
N GLY A 825 6.96 2.46 -3.07
CA GLY A 825 5.66 1.79 -3.15
C GLY A 825 5.11 1.39 -1.78
N TYR A 826 5.97 0.92 -0.87
CA TYR A 826 5.57 0.59 0.49
C TYR A 826 5.23 1.84 1.32
N LEU A 827 5.96 2.94 1.16
CA LEU A 827 5.63 4.23 1.77
C LEU A 827 4.25 4.72 1.32
N THR A 828 4.01 4.73 0.00
CA THR A 828 2.72 5.15 -0.56
C THR A 828 1.57 4.33 -0.01
N ARG A 829 1.73 3.00 0.06
CA ARG A 829 0.72 2.12 0.64
C ARG A 829 0.41 2.47 2.10
N ARG A 830 1.43 2.69 2.94
CA ARG A 830 1.23 3.06 4.36
C ARG A 830 0.53 4.40 4.49
N LEU A 831 0.88 5.39 3.64
CA LEU A 831 0.21 6.69 3.62
C LEU A 831 -1.27 6.55 3.24
N VAL A 832 -1.59 5.77 2.20
CA VAL A 832 -2.97 5.50 1.81
C VAL A 832 -3.73 4.78 2.94
N ASP A 833 -3.15 3.75 3.55
CA ASP A 833 -3.80 2.99 4.62
C ASP A 833 -4.14 3.88 5.84
N VAL A 834 -3.30 4.88 6.15
CA VAL A 834 -3.54 5.82 7.27
C VAL A 834 -4.55 6.90 6.91
N SER A 835 -4.55 7.37 5.66
CA SER A 835 -5.34 8.54 5.25
C SER A 835 -6.66 8.20 4.55
N GLN A 836 -6.97 6.92 4.34
CA GLN A 836 -8.16 6.49 3.58
C GLN A 836 -9.50 6.94 4.18
N ASP A 837 -9.54 7.19 5.49
CA ASP A 837 -10.75 7.60 6.19
C ASP A 837 -10.94 9.12 6.23
N VAL A 838 -10.05 9.88 5.59
CA VAL A 838 -10.12 11.35 5.55
C VAL A 838 -10.89 11.80 4.33
N PHE A 839 -12.10 12.32 4.58
CA PHE A 839 -13.02 12.84 3.56
C PHE A 839 -13.36 14.30 3.84
N THR A 840 -13.82 15.00 2.80
CA THR A 840 -14.44 16.32 2.96
C THR A 840 -15.85 16.18 3.54
N VAL A 841 -16.26 17.17 4.34
CA VAL A 841 -17.59 17.27 4.93
C VAL A 841 -18.14 18.67 4.70
N GLU A 842 -19.47 18.84 4.82
CA GLU A 842 -20.10 20.14 4.74
C GLU A 842 -19.55 21.11 5.80
N ASP A 843 -19.48 22.39 5.46
CA ASP A 843 -18.95 23.42 6.35
C ASP A 843 -19.97 23.78 7.44
N GLU A 844 -19.56 23.80 8.70
CA GLU A 844 -20.32 24.31 9.83
C GLU A 844 -19.69 25.61 10.35
N ALA A 845 -20.50 26.48 10.93
CA ALA A 845 -20.00 27.76 11.45
C ALA A 845 -19.09 27.54 12.68
N GLY A 846 -17.86 28.05 12.62
CA GLY A 846 -16.89 27.91 13.71
C GLY A 846 -15.99 26.66 13.62
N ASP A 847 -16.01 25.96 12.51
CA ASP A 847 -15.19 24.75 12.30
C ASP A 847 -13.68 25.02 12.19
N ASP A 848 -13.27 26.27 11.96
CA ASP A 848 -11.88 26.61 11.70
C ASP A 848 -11.47 27.91 12.40
N ASP A 849 -10.45 27.81 13.26
CA ASP A 849 -9.87 28.94 14.00
C ASP A 849 -8.91 29.81 13.14
N GLY A 850 -8.54 29.31 11.99
CA GLY A 850 -7.61 29.93 11.04
C GLY A 850 -6.15 29.65 11.33
N TYR A 851 -5.37 29.50 10.26
CA TYR A 851 -3.91 29.31 10.25
C TYR A 851 -3.22 30.51 9.62
N THR A 852 -2.29 31.13 10.34
CA THR A 852 -1.59 32.33 9.83
C THR A 852 -0.33 31.91 9.05
N ILE A 853 -0.22 32.38 7.82
CA ILE A 853 0.96 32.19 6.96
C ILE A 853 1.77 33.49 6.97
N TYR A 854 3.05 33.36 7.27
CA TYR A 854 3.97 34.51 7.29
C TYR A 854 4.78 34.57 5.99
N ARG A 855 4.98 35.77 5.47
CA ARG A 855 5.84 36.00 4.28
C ARG A 855 7.29 35.63 4.53
N SER A 856 7.80 35.77 5.77
CA SER A 856 9.17 35.37 6.16
C SER A 856 9.46 33.87 5.98
N GLU A 857 8.44 33.02 6.07
CA GLU A 857 8.57 31.59 5.83
C GLU A 857 8.80 31.22 4.36
N THR A 858 8.62 32.15 3.43
CA THR A 858 8.84 31.94 1.99
C THR A 858 10.30 31.61 1.69
N GLU A 859 11.23 32.23 2.39
CA GLU A 859 12.68 31.99 2.24
C GLU A 859 13.06 30.58 2.67
N GLU A 860 12.45 30.05 3.74
CA GLU A 860 12.69 28.70 4.25
C GLU A 860 12.05 27.63 3.39
N THR A 861 10.84 27.86 2.91
CA THR A 861 10.05 26.87 2.16
C THR A 861 10.35 26.85 0.66
N MET A 862 11.02 27.85 0.11
CA MET A 862 11.24 28.09 -1.33
C MET A 862 9.93 28.12 -2.16
N ILE A 863 8.80 28.36 -1.52
CA ILE A 863 7.49 28.48 -2.16
C ILE A 863 7.04 29.93 -2.03
N ASP A 864 6.77 30.56 -3.15
CA ASP A 864 6.30 31.94 -3.23
C ASP A 864 5.02 32.16 -2.40
N PHE A 865 4.93 33.32 -1.72
CA PHE A 865 3.85 33.65 -0.79
C PHE A 865 2.47 33.56 -1.45
N GLY A 866 2.33 34.13 -2.66
CA GLY A 866 1.10 34.03 -3.43
C GLY A 866 0.69 32.59 -3.77
N ASN A 867 1.66 31.71 -4.05
CA ASN A 867 1.38 30.30 -4.32
C ASN A 867 0.87 29.52 -3.09
N ARG A 868 1.22 29.96 -1.88
CA ARG A 868 0.69 29.36 -0.62
C ARG A 868 -0.74 29.79 -0.33
N LEU A 869 -1.14 30.98 -0.80
CA LEU A 869 -2.45 31.58 -0.55
C LEU A 869 -3.49 31.17 -1.60
N ALA A 870 -3.08 31.03 -2.86
CA ALA A 870 -3.99 30.76 -3.97
C ALA A 870 -4.84 29.50 -3.72
N GLY A 871 -6.17 29.65 -3.90
CA GLY A 871 -7.13 28.54 -3.74
C GLY A 871 -7.55 28.26 -2.30
N ARG A 872 -7.16 29.09 -1.33
CA ARG A 872 -7.57 28.99 0.08
C ARG A 872 -8.67 30.00 0.41
N TYR A 873 -9.43 29.74 1.46
CA TYR A 873 -10.39 30.69 2.02
C TYR A 873 -9.75 31.51 3.14
N THR A 874 -10.06 32.79 3.20
CA THR A 874 -9.61 33.66 4.28
C THR A 874 -10.36 33.33 5.57
N ALA A 875 -9.65 33.22 6.69
CA ALA A 875 -10.28 33.17 8.02
C ALA A 875 -10.50 34.57 8.58
N LYS A 876 -9.61 35.52 8.22
CA LYS A 876 -9.71 36.92 8.61
C LYS A 876 -9.58 37.83 7.36
N GLU A 877 -10.15 39.01 7.46
CA GLU A 877 -10.03 40.03 6.42
C GLU A 877 -8.56 40.41 6.19
N VAL A 878 -8.16 40.56 4.90
CA VAL A 878 -6.88 41.12 4.49
C VAL A 878 -7.18 42.54 4.01
N PRO A 879 -6.81 43.59 4.79
CA PRO A 879 -7.17 44.97 4.49
C PRO A 879 -6.76 45.42 3.09
N GLY A 880 -7.68 45.96 2.33
CA GLY A 880 -7.42 46.45 0.97
C GLY A 880 -7.50 45.41 -0.16
N HIS A 881 -7.55 44.11 0.15
CA HIS A 881 -7.55 43.02 -0.84
C HIS A 881 -8.80 42.17 -0.81
N ILE A 882 -9.13 41.55 0.34
CA ILE A 882 -10.21 40.54 0.41
C ILE A 882 -10.85 40.47 1.81
N ALA A 883 -12.18 40.31 1.86
CA ALA A 883 -12.92 40.13 3.12
C ALA A 883 -12.73 38.73 3.71
N ALA A 884 -13.13 38.53 4.97
CA ALA A 884 -13.15 37.24 5.62
C ALA A 884 -14.12 36.26 4.92
N ASP A 885 -13.82 34.97 4.99
CA ASP A 885 -14.63 33.85 4.43
C ASP A 885 -14.79 33.91 2.90
N GLN A 886 -13.81 34.42 2.20
CA GLN A 886 -13.80 34.49 0.74
C GLN A 886 -12.62 33.72 0.13
N LEU A 887 -12.81 33.24 -1.10
CA LEU A 887 -11.82 32.50 -1.85
C LEU A 887 -10.73 33.45 -2.40
N ILE A 888 -9.48 33.18 -2.05
CA ILE A 888 -8.30 33.83 -2.63
C ILE A 888 -8.08 33.26 -4.03
N THR A 889 -8.47 33.97 -5.06
CA THR A 889 -8.18 33.60 -6.45
C THR A 889 -6.69 33.81 -6.76
N ARG A 890 -6.23 33.25 -7.89
CA ARG A 890 -4.84 33.43 -8.32
C ARG A 890 -4.47 34.91 -8.52
N GLU A 891 -5.39 35.69 -9.07
CA GLU A 891 -5.21 37.14 -9.32
C GLU A 891 -5.03 37.87 -7.99
N ILE A 892 -5.93 37.64 -7.02
CA ILE A 892 -5.82 38.24 -5.68
C ILE A 892 -4.56 37.79 -4.94
N ALA A 893 -4.17 36.52 -5.10
CA ALA A 893 -2.94 36.01 -4.50
C ALA A 893 -1.70 36.67 -5.09
N ASP A 894 -1.67 36.93 -6.40
CA ASP A 894 -0.58 37.62 -7.05
C ASP A 894 -0.56 39.12 -6.63
N GLU A 895 -1.72 39.81 -6.50
CA GLU A 895 -1.82 41.15 -5.93
C GLU A 895 -1.30 41.25 -4.50
N ILE A 896 -1.68 40.32 -3.62
CA ILE A 896 -1.18 40.23 -2.24
C ILE A 896 0.33 39.96 -2.23
N ASN A 897 0.82 39.16 -3.18
CA ASN A 897 2.25 38.82 -3.27
C ASN A 897 3.08 40.05 -3.69
N ASP A 898 2.55 40.88 -4.58
CA ASP A 898 3.21 42.09 -5.05
C ASP A 898 3.16 43.23 -4.02
N ASP A 899 2.21 43.20 -3.08
CA ASP A 899 2.11 44.16 -1.98
C ASP A 899 3.06 43.78 -0.81
N SER A 900 4.12 44.58 -0.66
CA SER A 900 5.13 44.33 0.42
C SER A 900 4.62 44.66 1.83
N ASP A 901 3.52 45.42 1.97
CA ASP A 901 2.98 45.82 3.27
C ASP A 901 2.24 44.70 3.95
N VAL A 902 1.82 43.67 3.21
CA VAL A 902 1.16 42.46 3.74
C VAL A 902 2.22 41.44 4.19
N SER A 903 2.48 41.38 5.49
CA SER A 903 3.45 40.42 6.08
C SER A 903 2.87 39.08 6.46
N GLU A 904 1.57 39.00 6.74
CA GLU A 904 0.88 37.79 7.18
C GLU A 904 -0.57 37.74 6.65
N VAL A 905 -1.05 36.52 6.41
CA VAL A 905 -2.45 36.26 6.02
C VAL A 905 -2.97 35.06 6.79
N THR A 906 -4.15 35.19 7.43
CA THR A 906 -4.81 34.10 8.13
C THR A 906 -5.83 33.44 7.20
N ILE A 907 -5.62 32.14 6.93
CA ILE A 907 -6.46 31.33 6.05
C ILE A 907 -7.15 30.21 6.83
N GLN A 908 -8.26 29.71 6.28
CA GLN A 908 -8.82 28.43 6.75
C GLN A 908 -7.94 27.28 6.26
N SER A 909 -7.66 26.34 7.14
CA SER A 909 -6.70 25.26 6.86
C SER A 909 -7.11 23.95 7.52
N VAL A 910 -6.70 22.85 6.91
CA VAL A 910 -6.82 21.51 7.49
C VAL A 910 -6.06 21.34 8.83
N LEU A 911 -5.14 22.27 9.14
CA LEU A 911 -4.35 22.26 10.38
C LEU A 911 -5.05 23.01 11.52
N SER A 912 -6.02 23.87 11.23
CA SER A 912 -6.74 24.70 12.19
C SER A 912 -8.21 24.28 12.38
N THR A 913 -8.67 23.27 11.66
CA THR A 913 -10.04 22.77 11.80
C THR A 913 -10.28 22.05 13.12
N ASN A 914 -11.43 22.36 13.75
CA ASN A 914 -11.90 21.73 14.98
C ASN A 914 -12.77 20.49 14.72
N ASN A 915 -13.12 20.19 13.49
CA ASN A 915 -13.98 19.07 13.13
C ASN A 915 -13.20 17.74 13.22
N LEU A 916 -13.71 16.80 14.08
CA LEU A 916 -13.10 15.49 14.29
C LEU A 916 -13.56 14.41 13.29
N ARG A 917 -14.61 14.66 12.52
CA ARG A 917 -15.23 13.64 11.64
C ARG A 917 -14.83 13.74 10.17
N GLY A 918 -14.13 14.81 9.79
CA GLY A 918 -13.72 15.06 8.41
C GLY A 918 -13.12 16.45 8.27
N ILE A 919 -12.81 16.84 7.03
CA ILE A 919 -12.25 18.15 6.72
C ILE A 919 -13.34 19.03 6.11
N PRO A 920 -13.69 20.19 6.70
CA PRO A 920 -14.62 21.12 6.08
C PRO A 920 -14.15 21.53 4.68
N ARG A 921 -15.07 21.72 3.74
CA ARG A 921 -14.78 22.05 2.34
C ARG A 921 -13.96 23.31 2.20
N LYS A 922 -14.29 24.36 2.94
CA LYS A 922 -13.56 25.64 2.92
C LYS A 922 -12.16 25.54 3.53
N SER A 923 -12.00 24.74 4.62
CA SER A 923 -10.67 24.50 5.21
C SER A 923 -9.74 23.73 4.26
N TYR A 924 -10.29 22.86 3.41
CA TYR A 924 -9.52 22.23 2.32
C TYR A 924 -9.24 23.22 1.19
N GLY A 925 -10.25 23.99 0.76
CA GLY A 925 -10.18 24.97 -0.32
C GLY A 925 -10.60 24.40 -1.68
N ILE A 926 -9.97 24.85 -2.74
CA ILE A 926 -10.27 24.40 -4.10
C ILE A 926 -9.67 23.02 -4.41
N ASP A 927 -10.40 22.27 -5.22
CA ASP A 927 -9.83 21.08 -5.89
C ASP A 927 -8.93 21.55 -7.04
N MET A 928 -7.64 21.26 -6.94
CA MET A 928 -6.64 21.67 -7.94
C MET A 928 -6.91 21.09 -9.34
N SER A 929 -7.67 20.00 -9.44
CA SER A 929 -7.98 19.38 -10.72
C SER A 929 -9.11 20.08 -11.49
N THR A 930 -10.03 20.73 -10.77
CA THR A 930 -11.22 21.40 -11.35
C THR A 930 -11.15 22.92 -11.23
N GLY A 931 -10.40 23.43 -10.26
CA GLY A 931 -10.28 24.86 -9.97
C GLY A 931 -11.50 25.46 -9.25
N VAL A 932 -12.41 24.61 -8.76
CA VAL A 932 -13.60 25.02 -7.96
C VAL A 932 -13.51 24.46 -6.55
N LEU A 933 -14.38 24.94 -5.64
CA LEU A 933 -14.46 24.40 -4.28
C LEU A 933 -14.65 22.89 -4.33
N VAL A 934 -13.92 22.18 -3.47
CA VAL A 934 -14.01 20.73 -3.37
C VAL A 934 -15.43 20.25 -3.06
N ASP A 935 -15.86 19.17 -3.70
CA ASP A 935 -17.16 18.56 -3.43
C ASP A 935 -17.19 17.86 -2.07
N ASP A 936 -18.39 17.61 -1.54
CA ASP A 936 -18.58 16.81 -0.33
C ASP A 936 -18.21 15.34 -0.55
N ALA A 937 -17.84 14.66 0.55
CA ALA A 937 -17.44 13.24 0.57
C ALA A 937 -16.27 12.87 -0.36
N GLN A 938 -15.42 13.82 -0.77
CA GLN A 938 -14.21 13.51 -1.53
C GLN A 938 -13.12 12.89 -0.66
N PRO A 939 -12.45 11.81 -1.12
CA PRO A 939 -11.38 11.13 -0.37
C PRO A 939 -10.05 11.89 -0.47
N VAL A 940 -9.98 13.08 0.10
CA VAL A 940 -8.81 13.97 0.00
C VAL A 940 -7.55 13.38 0.63
N GLY A 941 -7.70 12.52 1.65
CA GLY A 941 -6.58 11.82 2.25
C GLY A 941 -5.89 10.87 1.26
N VAL A 942 -6.65 10.12 0.48
CA VAL A 942 -6.11 9.23 -0.57
C VAL A 942 -5.45 10.03 -1.68
N ILE A 943 -6.08 11.15 -2.10
CA ILE A 943 -5.52 12.06 -3.11
C ILE A 943 -4.17 12.61 -2.65
N ALA A 944 -4.07 13.05 -1.39
CA ALA A 944 -2.83 13.56 -0.81
C ALA A 944 -1.74 12.47 -0.76
N ALA A 945 -2.08 11.27 -0.28
CA ALA A 945 -1.14 10.13 -0.20
C ALA A 945 -0.59 9.74 -1.59
N GLN A 946 -1.44 9.68 -2.60
CA GLN A 946 -1.05 9.41 -3.98
C GLN A 946 -0.19 10.55 -4.57
N SER A 947 -0.52 11.79 -4.27
CA SER A 947 0.23 12.97 -4.72
C SER A 947 1.64 13.06 -4.13
N VAL A 948 1.87 12.51 -2.93
CA VAL A 948 3.20 12.37 -2.32
C VAL A 948 3.94 11.15 -2.86
N GLY A 949 3.24 10.04 -3.06
CA GLY A 949 3.84 8.76 -3.47
C GLY A 949 4.27 8.71 -4.93
N GLU A 950 3.51 9.32 -5.84
CA GLU A 950 3.82 9.31 -7.28
C GLU A 950 5.19 9.96 -7.57
N PRO A 951 5.48 11.21 -7.14
CA PRO A 951 6.77 11.82 -7.38
C PRO A 951 7.93 11.04 -6.72
N GLY A 952 7.72 10.45 -5.55
CA GLY A 952 8.71 9.62 -4.89
C GLY A 952 9.12 8.42 -5.74
N THR A 953 8.15 7.75 -6.36
CA THR A 953 8.41 6.63 -7.29
C THR A 953 9.07 7.12 -8.58
N GLN A 954 8.65 8.26 -9.14
CA GLN A 954 9.26 8.85 -10.34
C GLN A 954 10.72 9.27 -10.11
N LEU A 955 11.03 9.89 -8.98
CA LEU A 955 12.40 10.26 -8.62
C LEU A 955 13.31 9.05 -8.51
N THR A 956 12.82 7.94 -7.95
CA THR A 956 13.61 6.69 -7.86
C THR A 956 13.83 6.03 -9.22
N LEU A 957 12.89 6.14 -10.15
CA LEU A 957 13.05 5.67 -11.53
C LEU A 957 14.01 6.55 -12.34
N ASN A 958 14.01 7.86 -12.08
CA ASN A 958 14.82 8.83 -12.82
C ASN A 958 16.25 8.99 -12.30
N THR A 959 16.66 8.35 -11.21
CA THR A 959 18.05 8.35 -10.71
C THR A 959 19.06 7.82 -11.73
N PHE A 960 18.62 7.12 -12.74
CA PHE A 960 19.45 6.68 -13.88
C PHE A 960 19.99 7.83 -14.75
N HIS A 961 19.35 8.99 -14.75
CA HIS A 961 19.69 10.05 -15.69
C HIS A 961 20.58 11.14 -15.09
N SER A 962 20.89 11.08 -13.82
CA SER A 962 21.65 12.10 -13.10
C SER A 962 22.95 11.62 -12.45
N SER A 963 23.28 10.33 -12.58
CA SER A 963 24.54 9.75 -12.08
C SER A 963 25.52 9.42 -13.21
#